data_04d80543f5a35c449a4d8ca9ac7ce8d7
#
_entry.id   04d80543f5a35c449a4d8ca9ac7ce8d7
#
_cell.length_a   1.000
_cell.length_b   1.000
_cell.length_c   1.000
_cell.angle_alpha   90.00
_cell.angle_beta   90.00
_cell.angle_gamma   90.00
#
_symmetry.space_group_name_H-M   'P 1'
#
loop_
_entity.id
_entity.type
_entity.pdbx_description
1 polymer ?
#
loop_
_entity_poly.entity_id
_entity_poly.type
_entity_poly.pdbx_seq_one_letter_code
_entity_poly.pdbx_strand_id
1 'polypeptide(L)'
;KDQKNGELIIGVAVKVAEDPSISINANEYGFYSLSLPKGSYTLMISNPGFKDFEQIINVEENLKLNISLSQEEQEKISNIDEVVISAVKKDKNLTSAQMGTETLSIKQIEKLPVLFGEKDVMKTIQLLPGIKSNGEGSSGFSVRGGATDQNLILLDEAPVYNASHLLGFFSTFNSDALKDASIIKGNSPAQYGGRLSSVLDVKMKDGNNKDYNVTGGIGLISSRLSVEGPIQKEKSSFIVSGRRTYADVFLKATDDFKDSKLYFYDLNLKANYQINDNNRLYLSGYFGRDVLGLGDTFATDWGNTTATLRWNSIINSKLFSNTSFIYSNYNYNVSLSSNDNTFGLDSQIEDWNLKQDFTWFAGNKHSVRFGLQSIYHTITPSSASGTSVSSFPRNPRYSWENAFYINDDFKATEKLTINYGLRLSMFSVLGGDTFNTYENGTIIKSEFLEKGKFGKTYLNLEPRITANYRINEVSSVKGGFSRNTQNLHLLSTSGSGNPTDQWIGSSYSVKPEISDQISAGYSRNFNNNNYELNAEIYYKAMRNQIDYKNGAQISFDTAADVESELLFGKGRAYGLELIAKKKSGKLTGWISYTLSKTERKINGINDNEWYNARQDKTHDLSVVATYELNPKWSFSGLFLYSTGNAVTFPTGKYELNDQTVFQYSNRNADRMPAYHRMDLSATYEPVSNKRFKGSWSFGIYNVYGRENAYVINFEDNPDRPGTTRAMQTALFKWVPNITYNFKF
;
A
#
# COMPACT_ATOMS: atom_id res chain seq x y z
N LYS A 1 -17.25 20.51 3.06
CA LYS A 1 -16.00 20.85 2.39
C LYS A 1 -15.10 21.68 3.29
N ASP A 2 -13.80 21.69 3.04
CA ASP A 2 -12.84 22.57 3.71
C ASP A 2 -13.04 24.01 3.25
N GLN A 3 -13.20 24.93 4.19
CA GLN A 3 -13.41 26.34 3.90
C GLN A 3 -12.16 26.98 3.25
N LYS A 4 -10.96 26.48 3.54
CA LYS A 4 -9.71 27.08 3.09
C LYS A 4 -9.39 26.80 1.63
N ASN A 5 -9.57 25.54 1.17
CA ASN A 5 -9.18 25.11 -0.16
C ASN A 5 -10.32 24.52 -1.01
N GLY A 6 -11.54 24.40 -0.42
CA GLY A 6 -12.74 23.87 -1.09
C GLY A 6 -12.77 22.35 -1.27
N GLU A 7 -11.78 21.61 -0.76
CA GLU A 7 -11.69 20.17 -0.88
C GLU A 7 -12.79 19.45 -0.08
N LEU A 8 -13.29 18.33 -0.60
CA LEU A 8 -14.30 17.52 0.09
C LEU A 8 -13.67 16.81 1.29
N ILE A 9 -14.35 16.87 2.44
CA ILE A 9 -13.87 16.26 3.69
C ILE A 9 -14.50 14.87 3.85
N ILE A 10 -13.67 13.86 4.03
CA ILE A 10 -14.06 12.45 4.17
C ILE A 10 -14.54 12.19 5.60
N GLY A 11 -15.62 11.40 5.76
CA GLY A 11 -16.01 10.83 7.05
C GLY A 11 -16.44 11.83 8.11
N VAL A 12 -16.87 13.02 7.71
CA VAL A 12 -17.43 14.04 8.62
C VAL A 12 -18.59 13.43 9.40
N ALA A 13 -18.58 13.57 10.73
CA ALA A 13 -19.68 13.14 11.57
C ALA A 13 -20.74 14.23 11.63
N VAL A 14 -21.99 13.88 11.33
CA VAL A 14 -23.17 14.72 11.46
C VAL A 14 -24.08 14.10 12.51
N LYS A 15 -24.36 14.81 13.60
CA LYS A 15 -25.18 14.35 14.73
C LYS A 15 -26.30 15.35 14.99
N VAL A 16 -27.37 14.87 15.61
CA VAL A 16 -28.46 15.71 16.13
C VAL A 16 -28.21 15.94 17.62
N ALA A 17 -28.18 17.20 18.05
CA ALA A 17 -27.88 17.54 19.45
C ALA A 17 -28.97 17.03 20.40
N GLU A 18 -30.25 17.15 19.98
CA GLU A 18 -31.44 16.74 20.74
C GLU A 18 -31.55 15.21 20.91
N ASP A 19 -30.97 14.45 19.94
CA ASP A 19 -30.89 12.98 19.97
C ASP A 19 -29.55 12.50 19.38
N PRO A 20 -28.51 12.36 20.20
CA PRO A 20 -27.19 11.92 19.75
C PRO A 20 -27.14 10.50 19.15
N SER A 21 -28.21 9.69 19.34
CA SER A 21 -28.33 8.38 18.68
C SER A 21 -28.51 8.54 17.16
N ILE A 22 -29.09 9.65 16.73
CA ILE A 22 -29.23 10.01 15.33
C ILE A 22 -27.95 10.65 14.84
N SER A 23 -27.09 9.83 14.22
CA SER A 23 -25.81 10.28 13.69
C SER A 23 -25.46 9.52 12.42
N ILE A 24 -24.80 10.19 11.49
CA ILE A 24 -24.30 9.62 10.24
C ILE A 24 -22.87 10.12 9.97
N ASN A 25 -22.08 9.33 9.26
CA ASN A 25 -20.80 9.80 8.72
C ASN A 25 -20.95 10.03 7.23
N ALA A 26 -20.39 11.14 6.73
CA ALA A 26 -20.29 11.37 5.30
C ALA A 26 -19.43 10.26 4.65
N ASN A 27 -19.79 9.90 3.41
CA ASN A 27 -19.00 8.96 2.63
C ASN A 27 -17.61 9.54 2.27
N GLU A 28 -16.81 8.79 1.54
CA GLU A 28 -15.48 9.22 1.10
C GLU A 28 -15.45 10.38 0.09
N TYR A 29 -16.62 10.82 -0.36
CA TYR A 29 -16.84 11.97 -1.25
C TYR A 29 -17.54 13.13 -0.55
N GLY A 30 -17.68 13.08 0.79
CA GLY A 30 -18.30 14.13 1.58
C GLY A 30 -19.84 14.19 1.50
N PHE A 31 -20.49 13.22 0.85
CA PHE A 31 -21.94 13.11 0.81
C PHE A 31 -22.46 12.44 2.07
N TYR A 32 -23.53 13.01 2.64
CA TYR A 32 -24.26 12.44 3.77
C TYR A 32 -25.76 12.57 3.57
N SER A 33 -26.54 11.72 4.22
CA SER A 33 -28.00 11.82 4.26
C SER A 33 -28.49 11.45 5.64
N LEU A 34 -29.30 12.32 6.23
CA LEU A 34 -29.91 12.15 7.56
C LEU A 34 -31.41 12.19 7.42
N SER A 35 -32.12 11.21 7.98
CA SER A 35 -33.58 11.15 7.94
C SER A 35 -34.15 11.63 9.28
N LEU A 36 -34.89 12.75 9.28
CA LEU A 36 -35.51 13.36 10.47
C LEU A 36 -37.00 13.55 10.25
N PRO A 37 -37.85 13.38 11.27
CA PRO A 37 -39.21 13.87 11.25
C PRO A 37 -39.27 15.40 11.04
N LYS A 38 -40.46 15.95 10.72
CA LYS A 38 -40.65 17.39 10.67
C LYS A 38 -40.40 18.00 12.05
N GLY A 39 -39.65 19.09 12.09
CA GLY A 39 -39.29 19.76 13.34
C GLY A 39 -38.02 20.60 13.24
N SER A 40 -37.69 21.26 14.33
CA SER A 40 -36.46 22.05 14.47
C SER A 40 -35.41 21.22 15.18
N TYR A 41 -34.19 21.22 14.63
CA TYR A 41 -33.05 20.41 15.13
C TYR A 41 -31.75 21.20 15.08
N THR A 42 -30.87 20.92 16.01
CA THR A 42 -29.49 21.43 16.00
C THR A 42 -28.56 20.32 15.46
N LEU A 43 -27.96 20.54 14.30
CA LEU A 43 -26.94 19.67 13.75
C LEU A 43 -25.57 20.03 14.32
N MET A 44 -24.91 19.04 14.89
CA MET A 44 -23.51 19.11 15.33
C MET A 44 -22.65 18.41 14.28
N ILE A 45 -21.74 19.15 13.66
CA ILE A 45 -20.87 18.65 12.59
C ILE A 45 -19.42 18.72 13.05
N SER A 46 -18.75 17.59 13.05
CA SER A 46 -17.37 17.49 13.52
C SER A 46 -16.50 16.64 12.61
N ASN A 47 -15.24 17.08 12.45
CA ASN A 47 -14.18 16.30 11.82
C ASN A 47 -12.84 16.70 12.45
N PRO A 48 -11.94 15.74 12.78
CA PRO A 48 -10.63 16.05 13.33
C PRO A 48 -9.83 17.04 12.48
N GLY A 49 -9.20 18.01 13.14
CA GLY A 49 -8.47 19.09 12.47
C GLY A 49 -9.34 20.24 11.95
N PHE A 50 -10.64 20.19 12.22
CA PHE A 50 -11.61 21.24 11.91
C PHE A 50 -12.32 21.67 13.18
N LYS A 51 -12.70 22.95 13.25
CA LYS A 51 -13.55 23.47 14.31
C LYS A 51 -14.92 22.81 14.23
N ASP A 52 -15.47 22.41 15.37
CA ASP A 52 -16.84 21.91 15.44
C ASP A 52 -17.79 23.00 14.95
N PHE A 53 -18.79 22.58 14.17
CA PHE A 53 -19.75 23.48 13.56
C PHE A 53 -21.15 23.07 13.97
N GLU A 54 -21.94 24.03 14.42
CA GLU A 54 -23.32 23.83 14.81
C GLU A 54 -24.27 24.68 13.92
N GLN A 55 -25.38 24.07 13.52
CA GLN A 55 -26.41 24.76 12.71
C GLN A 55 -27.78 24.30 13.10
N ILE A 56 -28.64 25.27 13.42
CA ILE A 56 -30.09 25.03 13.62
C ILE A 56 -30.74 24.90 12.25
N ILE A 57 -31.55 23.89 12.07
CA ILE A 57 -32.34 23.62 10.86
C ILE A 57 -33.80 23.43 11.21
N ASN A 58 -34.71 23.85 10.32
CA ASN A 58 -36.13 23.53 10.38
C ASN A 58 -36.47 22.58 9.22
N VAL A 59 -36.85 21.34 9.54
CA VAL A 59 -37.18 20.29 8.57
C VAL A 59 -38.68 20.31 8.32
N GLU A 60 -39.10 20.93 7.24
CA GLU A 60 -40.50 20.89 6.73
C GLU A 60 -40.60 19.98 5.50
N GLU A 61 -39.54 19.91 4.70
CA GLU A 61 -39.39 19.12 3.48
C GLU A 61 -37.94 18.66 3.32
N ASN A 62 -37.58 18.00 2.19
CA ASN A 62 -36.21 17.60 1.91
C ASN A 62 -35.30 18.83 1.81
N LEU A 63 -34.35 18.94 2.73
CA LEU A 63 -33.40 20.04 2.82
C LEU A 63 -32.02 19.62 2.28
N LYS A 64 -31.43 20.43 1.41
CA LYS A 64 -30.03 20.24 0.94
C LYS A 64 -29.11 21.24 1.65
N LEU A 65 -28.16 20.73 2.40
CA LEU A 65 -27.17 21.52 3.15
C LEU A 65 -25.76 21.26 2.67
N ASN A 66 -25.09 22.30 2.18
CA ASN A 66 -23.69 22.30 1.84
C ASN A 66 -22.90 23.00 2.95
N ILE A 67 -22.16 22.20 3.74
CA ILE A 67 -21.45 22.69 4.92
C ILE A 67 -19.97 22.88 4.59
N SER A 68 -19.39 24.00 5.06
CA SER A 68 -17.96 24.29 4.97
C SER A 68 -17.39 24.38 6.38
N LEU A 69 -16.37 23.56 6.66
CA LEU A 69 -15.71 23.54 7.96
C LEU A 69 -14.41 24.34 7.89
N SER A 70 -14.17 25.15 8.92
CA SER A 70 -12.91 25.88 9.11
C SER A 70 -11.89 24.94 9.76
N GLN A 71 -10.65 24.94 9.25
CA GLN A 71 -9.57 24.24 9.93
C GLN A 71 -9.34 24.83 11.32
N GLU A 72 -9.00 23.99 12.31
CA GLU A 72 -8.47 24.49 13.58
C GLU A 72 -7.19 25.24 13.26
N GLU A 73 -7.19 26.56 13.42
CA GLU A 73 -5.97 27.33 13.38
C GLU A 73 -5.15 26.94 14.61
N GLN A 74 -3.96 26.39 14.36
CA GLN A 74 -2.95 26.34 15.42
C GLN A 74 -2.57 27.78 15.74
N GLU A 75 -3.22 28.38 16.71
CA GLU A 75 -2.75 29.64 17.28
C GLU A 75 -1.33 29.37 17.81
N LYS A 76 -0.35 29.91 17.13
CA LYS A 76 1.06 29.95 17.57
C LYS A 76 1.20 30.96 18.72
N ILE A 77 0.32 30.92 19.70
CA ILE A 77 0.35 31.79 20.87
C ILE A 77 0.72 30.96 22.09
N SER A 78 1.82 31.31 22.66
CA SER A 78 2.44 31.21 24.00
C SER A 78 1.83 30.36 25.12
N ASN A 79 0.76 29.62 24.95
CA ASN A 79 0.27 28.62 25.92
C ASN A 79 0.28 27.24 25.27
N ILE A 80 1.16 26.41 25.80
CA ILE A 80 1.52 25.08 25.31
C ILE A 80 0.43 24.10 25.75
N ASP A 81 -0.73 24.19 25.13
CA ASP A 81 -1.77 23.17 25.27
C ASP A 81 -2.20 22.69 23.88
N GLU A 82 -1.90 21.40 23.69
CA GLU A 82 -2.50 20.45 22.75
C GLU A 82 -2.26 20.65 21.25
N VAL A 83 -1.11 20.13 20.76
CA VAL A 83 -0.95 19.78 19.34
C VAL A 83 -1.68 18.47 19.06
N VAL A 84 -2.84 18.53 18.44
CA VAL A 84 -3.57 17.33 17.98
C VAL A 84 -3.02 16.88 16.65
N ILE A 85 -2.28 15.77 16.63
CA ILE A 85 -1.73 15.16 15.40
C ILE A 85 -2.69 14.09 14.86
N SER A 86 -3.97 14.33 14.76
CA SER A 86 -4.88 13.31 14.23
C SER A 86 -5.88 13.89 13.24
N ALA A 87 -5.77 13.47 11.97
CA ALA A 87 -6.82 13.67 10.97
C ALA A 87 -7.98 12.66 11.13
N VAL A 88 -7.93 11.78 12.14
CA VAL A 88 -8.90 10.72 12.39
C VAL A 88 -9.66 11.05 13.67
N LYS A 89 -10.99 10.85 13.66
CA LYS A 89 -11.85 11.02 14.84
C LYS A 89 -11.21 10.41 16.08
N LYS A 90 -11.10 11.15 17.18
CA LYS A 90 -10.36 10.74 18.40
C LYS A 90 -10.79 9.38 18.98
N ASP A 91 -12.01 8.94 18.69
CA ASP A 91 -12.63 7.69 19.18
C ASP A 91 -12.98 6.69 18.05
N LYS A 92 -12.46 6.86 16.83
CA LYS A 92 -12.75 5.96 15.68
C LYS A 92 -12.39 4.51 16.00
N ASN A 93 -11.31 4.28 16.74
CA ASN A 93 -10.91 2.95 17.19
C ASN A 93 -11.96 2.27 18.08
N LEU A 94 -12.83 3.04 18.78
CA LEU A 94 -13.89 2.54 19.65
C LEU A 94 -15.24 2.40 18.94
N THR A 95 -15.50 3.19 17.90
CA THR A 95 -16.84 3.33 17.29
C THR A 95 -16.98 2.64 15.92
N SER A 96 -15.89 2.46 15.17
CA SER A 96 -15.91 1.79 13.86
C SER A 96 -15.96 0.28 13.98
N ALA A 97 -16.82 -0.39 13.23
CA ALA A 97 -16.82 -1.85 13.08
C ALA A 97 -15.61 -2.35 12.30
N GLN A 98 -14.99 -1.51 11.49
CA GLN A 98 -13.84 -1.88 10.69
C GLN A 98 -12.64 -2.25 11.56
N MET A 99 -12.12 -3.48 11.39
CA MET A 99 -10.94 -3.98 12.08
C MET A 99 -9.68 -3.79 11.24
N GLY A 100 -8.52 -3.68 11.91
CA GLY A 100 -7.22 -3.64 11.23
C GLY A 100 -7.02 -2.44 10.33
N THR A 101 -7.83 -1.38 10.46
CA THR A 101 -7.72 -0.18 9.62
C THR A 101 -6.94 0.91 10.33
N GLU A 102 -5.88 1.37 9.68
CA GLU A 102 -5.10 2.54 10.11
C GLU A 102 -5.06 3.56 8.98
N THR A 103 -5.30 4.82 9.34
CA THR A 103 -5.22 5.95 8.40
C THR A 103 -4.10 6.86 8.84
N LEU A 104 -3.15 7.12 7.95
CA LEU A 104 -2.03 8.04 8.17
C LEU A 104 -2.30 9.34 7.41
N SER A 105 -2.25 10.45 8.13
CA SER A 105 -2.26 11.75 7.50
C SER A 105 -0.85 12.12 7.01
N ILE A 106 -0.79 12.91 5.95
CA ILE A 106 0.50 13.39 5.42
C ILE A 106 1.28 14.18 6.48
N LYS A 107 0.61 14.95 7.33
CA LYS A 107 1.25 15.69 8.43
C LYS A 107 2.01 14.78 9.43
N GLN A 108 1.50 13.55 9.66
CA GLN A 108 2.21 12.58 10.51
C GLN A 108 3.44 12.03 9.82
N ILE A 109 3.35 11.74 8.51
CA ILE A 109 4.46 11.24 7.70
C ILE A 109 5.58 12.28 7.59
N GLU A 110 5.22 13.56 7.44
CA GLU A 110 6.15 14.67 7.27
C GLU A 110 7.15 14.88 8.42
N LYS A 111 6.80 14.47 9.63
CA LYS A 111 7.63 14.67 10.83
C LYS A 111 8.57 13.49 11.14
N LEU A 112 8.45 12.37 10.44
CA LEU A 112 9.24 11.17 10.74
C LEU A 112 10.64 11.25 10.13
N PRO A 113 11.65 10.63 10.78
CA PRO A 113 12.94 10.42 10.17
C PRO A 113 12.81 9.52 8.94
N VAL A 114 13.45 9.88 7.85
CA VAL A 114 13.35 9.18 6.57
C VAL A 114 14.73 9.00 5.93
N LEU A 115 14.86 7.93 5.16
CA LEU A 115 16.07 7.68 4.38
C LEU A 115 16.21 8.78 3.32
N PHE A 116 17.40 9.34 3.18
CA PHE A 116 17.75 10.38 2.21
C PHE A 116 16.90 11.66 2.28
N GLY A 117 16.13 11.88 3.36
CA GLY A 117 15.30 13.08 3.52
C GLY A 117 14.00 13.08 2.70
N GLU A 118 13.62 11.97 2.08
CA GLU A 118 12.41 11.84 1.28
C GLU A 118 11.27 11.23 2.11
N LYS A 119 10.15 11.94 2.21
CA LYS A 119 8.96 11.52 2.96
C LYS A 119 8.27 10.36 2.26
N ASP A 120 8.13 9.22 2.93
CA ASP A 120 7.69 7.96 2.33
C ASP A 120 6.52 7.31 3.07
N VAL A 121 5.38 7.20 2.38
CA VAL A 121 4.15 6.57 2.90
C VAL A 121 4.36 5.08 3.16
N MET A 122 5.02 4.36 2.22
CA MET A 122 5.23 2.92 2.32
C MET A 122 6.14 2.57 3.49
N LYS A 123 7.21 3.36 3.71
CA LYS A 123 8.09 3.17 4.86
C LYS A 123 7.37 3.48 6.18
N THR A 124 6.46 4.45 6.18
CA THR A 124 5.69 4.81 7.38
C THR A 124 4.66 3.74 7.75
N ILE A 125 3.94 3.14 6.80
CA ILE A 125 2.98 2.07 7.12
C ILE A 125 3.67 0.81 7.66
N GLN A 126 4.93 0.56 7.30
CA GLN A 126 5.73 -0.55 7.83
C GLN A 126 6.06 -0.40 9.33
N LEU A 127 5.79 0.77 9.95
CA LEU A 127 5.94 1.00 11.39
C LEU A 127 4.70 0.61 12.19
N LEU A 128 3.63 0.16 11.54
CA LEU A 128 2.37 -0.23 12.15
C LEU A 128 2.35 -1.74 12.45
N PRO A 129 1.64 -2.19 13.49
CA PRO A 129 1.63 -3.61 13.85
C PRO A 129 0.96 -4.46 12.77
N GLY A 130 1.48 -5.68 12.57
CA GLY A 130 1.02 -6.63 11.56
C GLY A 130 1.52 -6.35 10.15
N ILE A 131 2.34 -5.30 9.96
CA ILE A 131 2.94 -4.94 8.67
C ILE A 131 4.45 -5.05 8.81
N LYS A 132 5.07 -5.89 8.02
CA LYS A 132 6.49 -6.20 8.09
C LYS A 132 7.21 -5.75 6.83
N SER A 133 8.33 -5.05 6.99
CA SER A 133 9.24 -4.76 5.89
C SER A 133 9.89 -6.04 5.37
N ASN A 134 10.07 -6.13 4.08
CA ASN A 134 10.77 -7.26 3.46
C ASN A 134 12.31 -7.10 3.43
N GLY A 135 12.84 -6.06 4.10
CA GLY A 135 14.28 -5.81 4.25
C GLY A 135 14.70 -4.41 3.84
N GLU A 136 15.98 -4.10 4.01
CA GLU A 136 16.57 -2.88 3.45
C GLU A 136 16.50 -2.90 1.92
N GLY A 137 16.39 -1.74 1.30
CA GLY A 137 16.27 -1.65 -0.15
C GLY A 137 14.97 -2.25 -0.70
N SER A 138 13.94 -2.47 0.13
CA SER A 138 12.62 -2.91 -0.31
C SER A 138 11.54 -1.97 0.19
N SER A 139 10.65 -1.53 -0.69
CA SER A 139 9.38 -0.90 -0.32
C SER A 139 8.25 -1.92 -0.20
N GLY A 140 8.49 -3.16 -0.63
CA GLY A 140 7.56 -4.26 -0.44
C GLY A 140 7.31 -4.54 1.03
N PHE A 141 6.08 -4.92 1.37
CA PHE A 141 5.68 -5.25 2.72
C PHE A 141 4.77 -6.46 2.75
N SER A 142 4.79 -7.15 3.86
CA SER A 142 3.95 -8.30 4.17
C SER A 142 2.97 -7.96 5.28
N VAL A 143 1.69 -8.29 5.09
CA VAL A 143 0.65 -8.02 6.09
C VAL A 143 0.07 -9.34 6.57
N ARG A 144 0.11 -9.57 7.90
CA ARG A 144 -0.45 -10.78 8.52
C ARG A 144 -0.05 -12.05 7.76
N GLY A 145 1.25 -12.16 7.46
CA GLY A 145 1.85 -13.31 6.79
C GLY A 145 1.59 -13.44 5.28
N GLY A 146 0.90 -12.49 4.66
CA GLY A 146 0.76 -12.47 3.21
C GLY A 146 2.06 -12.12 2.49
N ALA A 147 2.21 -12.57 1.25
CA ALA A 147 3.30 -12.19 0.36
C ALA A 147 3.10 -10.76 -0.17
N THR A 148 4.12 -10.19 -0.82
CA THR A 148 4.10 -8.82 -1.33
C THR A 148 2.97 -8.56 -2.32
N ASP A 149 2.73 -9.50 -3.24
CA ASP A 149 1.68 -9.44 -4.25
C ASP A 149 0.27 -9.62 -3.70
N GLN A 150 0.15 -10.10 -2.46
CA GLN A 150 -1.13 -10.30 -1.78
C GLN A 150 -1.70 -9.01 -1.15
N ASN A 151 -1.07 -7.86 -1.41
CA ASN A 151 -1.54 -6.54 -1.00
C ASN A 151 -2.08 -5.77 -2.22
N LEU A 152 -3.30 -5.26 -2.12
CA LEU A 152 -3.87 -4.35 -3.10
C LEU A 152 -3.40 -2.93 -2.81
N ILE A 153 -2.64 -2.35 -3.71
CA ILE A 153 -2.11 -0.99 -3.59
C ILE A 153 -2.83 -0.13 -4.63
N LEU A 154 -3.53 0.89 -4.17
CA LEU A 154 -4.34 1.78 -5.00
C LEU A 154 -3.86 3.23 -4.89
N LEU A 155 -3.79 3.93 -6.02
CA LEU A 155 -3.65 5.38 -6.09
C LEU A 155 -4.88 5.96 -6.81
N ASP A 156 -5.73 6.69 -6.08
CA ASP A 156 -7.02 7.18 -6.60
C ASP A 156 -7.81 6.11 -7.35
N GLU A 157 -7.98 4.92 -6.74
CA GLU A 157 -8.65 3.71 -7.25
C GLU A 157 -7.88 2.89 -8.29
N ALA A 158 -6.80 3.42 -8.89
CA ALA A 158 -5.98 2.68 -9.86
C ALA A 158 -4.99 1.73 -9.16
N PRO A 159 -4.91 0.45 -9.54
CA PRO A 159 -3.89 -0.46 -9.06
C PRO A 159 -2.48 0.00 -9.42
N VAL A 160 -1.54 -0.10 -8.47
CA VAL A 160 -0.11 0.13 -8.67
C VAL A 160 0.59 -1.21 -8.45
N TYR A 161 1.14 -1.79 -9.52
CA TYR A 161 1.70 -3.14 -9.49
C TYR A 161 3.07 -3.24 -8.82
N ASN A 162 3.91 -2.23 -9.02
CA ASN A 162 5.16 -2.08 -8.29
C ASN A 162 5.19 -0.68 -7.65
N ALA A 163 4.95 -0.62 -6.34
CA ALA A 163 4.86 0.64 -5.62
C ALA A 163 6.23 1.16 -5.15
N SER A 164 7.30 0.86 -5.91
CA SER A 164 8.67 1.20 -5.50
C SER A 164 9.51 1.81 -6.62
N HIS A 165 10.40 2.71 -6.21
CA HIS A 165 11.47 3.28 -7.02
C HIS A 165 12.85 2.85 -6.50
N LEU A 166 13.86 2.83 -7.39
CA LEU A 166 15.25 2.48 -7.10
C LEU A 166 15.35 1.19 -6.28
N LEU A 167 14.82 0.09 -6.83
CA LEU A 167 14.84 -1.24 -6.20
C LEU A 167 14.22 -1.29 -4.79
N GLY A 168 13.36 -0.32 -4.43
CA GLY A 168 12.65 -0.31 -3.15
C GLY A 168 13.16 0.70 -2.11
N PHE A 169 14.10 1.54 -2.45
CA PHE A 169 14.55 2.60 -1.54
C PHE A 169 13.51 3.71 -1.35
N PHE A 170 12.70 3.98 -2.36
CA PHE A 170 11.64 4.97 -2.34
C PHE A 170 10.31 4.37 -2.77
N SER A 171 9.21 4.92 -2.28
CA SER A 171 7.89 4.59 -2.82
C SER A 171 7.52 5.44 -4.04
N THR A 172 6.61 4.92 -4.85
CA THR A 172 6.01 5.66 -5.97
C THR A 172 5.14 6.84 -5.53
N PHE A 173 4.86 6.97 -4.25
CA PHE A 173 3.95 7.95 -3.69
C PHE A 173 4.66 9.25 -3.30
N ASN A 174 4.45 10.30 -4.10
CA ASN A 174 4.95 11.64 -3.80
C ASN A 174 4.07 12.31 -2.74
N SER A 175 4.60 12.51 -1.52
CA SER A 175 3.88 13.05 -0.37
C SER A 175 3.23 14.42 -0.62
N ASP A 176 3.79 15.26 -1.50
CA ASP A 176 3.24 16.58 -1.79
C ASP A 176 1.92 16.52 -2.56
N ALA A 177 1.70 15.44 -3.34
CA ALA A 177 0.47 15.17 -4.09
C ALA A 177 -0.62 14.45 -3.28
N LEU A 178 -0.28 13.90 -2.10
CA LEU A 178 -1.18 13.03 -1.35
C LEU A 178 -2.02 13.77 -0.32
N LYS A 179 -3.24 13.27 -0.10
CA LYS A 179 -4.17 13.67 0.95
C LYS A 179 -4.06 12.78 2.17
N ASP A 180 -4.24 11.49 2.01
CA ASP A 180 -4.13 10.47 3.04
C ASP A 180 -3.79 9.10 2.46
N ALA A 181 -3.41 8.18 3.35
CA ALA A 181 -3.20 6.78 3.03
C ALA A 181 -3.85 5.93 4.11
N SER A 182 -4.71 5.01 3.71
CA SER A 182 -5.42 4.09 4.60
C SER A 182 -5.02 2.65 4.30
N ILE A 183 -4.56 1.92 5.32
CA ILE A 183 -4.29 0.49 5.21
C ILE A 183 -5.33 -0.32 5.96
N ILE A 184 -5.86 -1.36 5.31
CA ILE A 184 -6.84 -2.30 5.86
C ILE A 184 -6.22 -3.68 5.89
N LYS A 185 -6.00 -4.25 7.08
CA LYS A 185 -5.32 -5.52 7.30
C LYS A 185 -6.33 -6.67 7.39
N GLY A 186 -6.67 -7.29 6.27
CA GLY A 186 -7.49 -8.49 6.21
C GLY A 186 -8.98 -8.23 6.03
N ASN A 187 -9.72 -7.82 7.05
CA ASN A 187 -11.18 -7.66 7.01
C ASN A 187 -11.63 -6.44 6.18
N SER A 188 -11.25 -6.40 4.90
CA SER A 188 -11.61 -5.29 4.00
C SER A 188 -13.10 -5.33 3.63
N PRO A 189 -13.77 -4.17 3.46
CA PRO A 189 -15.14 -4.11 2.93
C PRO A 189 -15.28 -4.74 1.55
N ALA A 190 -16.51 -5.16 1.18
CA ALA A 190 -16.77 -5.97 0.00
C ALA A 190 -16.43 -5.31 -1.36
N GLN A 191 -16.31 -3.97 -1.42
CA GLN A 191 -15.89 -3.24 -2.62
C GLN A 191 -14.42 -3.50 -3.01
N TYR A 192 -13.60 -3.98 -2.09
CA TYR A 192 -12.21 -4.36 -2.36
C TYR A 192 -12.11 -5.88 -2.58
N GLY A 193 -11.34 -6.31 -3.57
CA GLY A 193 -11.11 -7.72 -3.89
C GLY A 193 -9.83 -7.92 -4.69
N GLY A 194 -9.59 -9.17 -5.12
CA GLY A 194 -8.47 -9.53 -5.98
C GLY A 194 -7.12 -9.67 -5.26
N ARG A 195 -7.05 -9.49 -3.93
CA ARG A 195 -5.84 -9.71 -3.11
C ARG A 195 -6.19 -10.35 -1.77
N LEU A 196 -5.26 -11.16 -1.23
CA LEU A 196 -5.53 -11.99 -0.04
C LEU A 196 -5.30 -11.28 1.29
N SER A 197 -4.44 -10.23 1.34
CA SER A 197 -3.85 -9.83 2.60
C SER A 197 -4.27 -8.47 3.10
N SER A 198 -4.08 -7.44 2.31
CA SER A 198 -4.43 -6.07 2.70
C SER A 198 -4.84 -5.20 1.53
N VAL A 199 -5.39 -4.04 1.86
CA VAL A 199 -5.65 -2.95 0.91
C VAL A 199 -4.95 -1.71 1.42
N LEU A 200 -4.06 -1.13 0.62
CA LEU A 200 -3.52 0.21 0.81
C LEU A 200 -4.20 1.15 -0.18
N ASP A 201 -5.09 1.99 0.32
CA ASP A 201 -5.82 2.99 -0.45
C ASP A 201 -5.17 4.36 -0.24
N VAL A 202 -4.49 4.88 -1.26
CA VAL A 202 -3.80 6.17 -1.27
C VAL A 202 -4.60 7.16 -2.11
N LYS A 203 -4.94 8.29 -1.51
CA LYS A 203 -5.73 9.33 -2.16
C LYS A 203 -4.90 10.57 -2.43
N MET A 204 -4.99 11.10 -3.64
CA MET A 204 -4.38 12.37 -4.04
C MET A 204 -5.24 13.55 -3.58
N LYS A 205 -4.58 14.68 -3.29
CA LYS A 205 -5.25 15.98 -3.08
C LYS A 205 -6.05 16.38 -4.30
N ASP A 206 -7.17 17.06 -4.07
CA ASP A 206 -7.99 17.59 -5.18
C ASP A 206 -7.43 18.90 -5.76
N GLY A 207 -6.43 19.52 -5.10
CA GLY A 207 -5.93 20.85 -5.41
C GLY A 207 -6.79 21.96 -4.78
N ASN A 208 -6.20 23.15 -4.64
CA ASN A 208 -6.87 24.32 -4.06
C ASN A 208 -7.77 25.00 -5.11
N ASN A 209 -9.07 25.12 -4.85
CA ASN A 209 -10.00 25.77 -5.80
C ASN A 209 -10.14 27.29 -5.60
N LYS A 210 -9.39 27.88 -4.66
CA LYS A 210 -9.45 29.31 -4.33
C LYS A 210 -8.19 30.06 -4.68
N ASP A 211 -7.03 29.51 -4.29
CA ASP A 211 -5.72 30.15 -4.40
C ASP A 211 -4.68 29.23 -5.05
N TYR A 212 -3.69 29.83 -5.70
CA TYR A 212 -2.52 29.12 -6.17
C TYR A 212 -1.53 28.91 -5.06
N ASN A 213 -1.04 27.68 -4.91
CA ASN A 213 0.02 27.31 -3.99
C ASN A 213 1.13 26.58 -4.73
N VAL A 214 2.35 26.80 -4.30
CA VAL A 214 3.54 26.07 -4.75
C VAL A 214 4.21 25.48 -3.52
N THR A 215 4.46 24.18 -3.52
CA THR A 215 5.23 23.49 -2.49
C THR A 215 6.37 22.71 -3.12
N GLY A 216 7.47 22.56 -2.41
CA GLY A 216 8.58 21.80 -2.93
C GLY A 216 9.63 21.48 -1.89
N GLY A 217 10.62 20.69 -2.30
CA GLY A 217 11.76 20.34 -1.48
C GLY A 217 12.99 20.04 -2.31
N ILE A 218 14.14 20.40 -1.80
CA ILE A 218 15.46 20.12 -2.37
C ILE A 218 16.26 19.41 -1.30
N GLY A 219 16.55 18.14 -1.54
CA GLY A 219 17.37 17.27 -0.69
C GLY A 219 18.72 16.97 -1.33
N LEU A 220 19.52 16.12 -0.67
CA LEU A 220 20.83 15.72 -1.18
C LEU A 220 20.74 14.92 -2.49
N ILE A 221 19.74 14.05 -2.63
CA ILE A 221 19.64 13.14 -3.79
C ILE A 221 18.31 13.22 -4.54
N SER A 222 17.36 14.02 -4.07
CA SER A 222 16.05 14.19 -4.72
C SER A 222 15.56 15.64 -4.64
N SER A 223 14.76 16.02 -5.61
CA SER A 223 14.00 17.26 -5.61
C SER A 223 12.56 17.01 -6.04
N ARG A 224 11.65 17.78 -5.46
CA ARG A 224 10.23 17.71 -5.78
C ARG A 224 9.63 19.10 -5.86
N LEU A 225 8.60 19.22 -6.69
CA LEU A 225 7.84 20.45 -6.88
C LEU A 225 6.38 20.10 -7.11
N SER A 226 5.49 20.80 -6.43
CA SER A 226 4.04 20.68 -6.60
C SER A 226 3.42 22.07 -6.77
N VAL A 227 2.53 22.17 -7.76
CA VAL A 227 1.76 23.37 -8.05
C VAL A 227 0.28 23.01 -8.03
N GLU A 228 -0.52 23.74 -7.29
CA GLU A 228 -1.96 23.57 -7.22
C GLU A 228 -2.68 24.91 -7.32
N GLY A 229 -3.91 24.90 -7.84
CA GLY A 229 -4.70 26.11 -7.93
C GLY A 229 -6.05 25.91 -8.62
N PRO A 230 -6.88 26.96 -8.67
CA PRO A 230 -8.14 26.95 -9.39
C PRO A 230 -7.93 26.96 -10.90
N ILE A 231 -8.66 26.10 -11.64
CA ILE A 231 -8.89 26.29 -13.08
C ILE A 231 -10.02 27.33 -13.23
N GLN A 232 -11.09 27.14 -12.45
CA GLN A 232 -12.17 28.11 -12.27
C GLN A 232 -12.45 28.21 -10.76
N LYS A 233 -12.30 29.42 -10.18
CA LYS A 233 -12.49 29.65 -8.74
C LYS A 233 -13.79 29.04 -8.23
N GLU A 234 -13.70 28.33 -7.10
CA GLU A 234 -14.76 27.64 -6.38
C GLU A 234 -15.44 26.46 -7.13
N LYS A 235 -15.15 26.25 -8.42
CA LYS A 235 -15.77 25.18 -9.21
C LYS A 235 -14.78 24.07 -9.61
N SER A 236 -13.54 24.43 -9.88
CA SER A 236 -12.56 23.47 -10.36
C SER A 236 -11.15 23.76 -9.86
N SER A 237 -10.35 22.73 -9.69
CA SER A 237 -8.97 22.84 -9.28
C SER A 237 -8.10 21.81 -9.97
N PHE A 238 -6.81 22.06 -9.92
CA PHE A 238 -5.78 21.11 -10.35
C PHE A 238 -4.64 21.04 -9.34
N ILE A 239 -3.92 19.93 -9.38
CA ILE A 239 -2.61 19.75 -8.77
C ILE A 239 -1.72 19.03 -9.77
N VAL A 240 -0.49 19.50 -9.93
CA VAL A 240 0.58 18.84 -10.68
C VAL A 240 1.78 18.75 -9.76
N SER A 241 2.32 17.56 -9.58
CA SER A 241 3.47 17.33 -8.72
C SER A 241 4.47 16.44 -9.42
N GLY A 242 5.73 16.88 -9.48
CA GLY A 242 6.84 16.12 -10.05
C GLY A 242 7.94 15.91 -9.04
N ARG A 243 8.64 14.79 -9.17
CA ARG A 243 9.80 14.42 -8.36
C ARG A 243 10.85 13.77 -9.24
N ARG A 244 12.13 14.03 -8.94
CA ARG A 244 13.27 13.35 -9.56
C ARG A 244 14.37 13.12 -8.54
N THR A 245 15.02 11.95 -8.62
CA THR A 245 16.31 11.72 -7.96
C THR A 245 17.46 11.99 -8.92
N TYR A 246 18.63 12.32 -8.36
CA TYR A 246 19.85 12.57 -9.10
C TYR A 246 21.07 11.89 -8.45
N ALA A 247 20.88 10.65 -7.99
CA ALA A 247 21.96 9.81 -7.46
C ALA A 247 23.07 9.57 -8.50
N ASP A 248 22.71 9.55 -9.78
CA ASP A 248 23.64 9.48 -10.93
C ASP A 248 24.67 10.62 -10.97
N VAL A 249 24.33 11.82 -10.44
CA VAL A 249 25.27 12.95 -10.40
C VAL A 249 26.45 12.63 -9.47
N PHE A 250 26.21 11.93 -8.37
CA PHE A 250 27.27 11.50 -7.45
C PHE A 250 28.12 10.36 -8.03
N LEU A 251 27.51 9.44 -8.80
CA LEU A 251 28.22 8.37 -9.47
C LEU A 251 29.21 8.91 -10.51
N LYS A 252 28.87 10.00 -11.21
CA LYS A 252 29.78 10.67 -12.17
C LYS A 252 31.05 11.21 -11.55
N ALA A 253 31.08 11.40 -10.24
CA ALA A 253 32.28 11.85 -9.52
C ALA A 253 33.24 10.68 -9.15
N THR A 254 32.89 9.44 -9.51
CA THR A 254 33.71 8.24 -9.27
C THR A 254 34.18 7.66 -10.60
N ASP A 255 35.44 7.22 -10.67
CA ASP A 255 36.00 6.68 -11.91
C ASP A 255 35.33 5.38 -12.36
N ASP A 256 34.96 4.53 -11.41
CA ASP A 256 34.37 3.21 -11.68
C ASP A 256 32.92 3.25 -12.15
N PHE A 257 32.15 4.30 -11.78
CA PHE A 257 30.72 4.39 -12.03
C PHE A 257 30.30 5.66 -12.81
N LYS A 258 31.24 6.39 -13.40
CA LYS A 258 30.97 7.67 -14.10
C LYS A 258 29.98 7.53 -15.26
N ASP A 259 29.94 6.36 -15.92
CA ASP A 259 29.04 6.03 -17.03
C ASP A 259 27.76 5.33 -16.58
N SER A 260 27.58 5.20 -15.26
CA SER A 260 26.37 4.56 -14.70
C SER A 260 25.21 5.54 -14.58
N LYS A 261 24.00 5.00 -14.76
CA LYS A 261 22.73 5.72 -14.61
C LYS A 261 21.98 5.16 -13.41
N LEU A 262 21.54 6.01 -12.50
CA LEU A 262 20.74 5.60 -11.33
C LEU A 262 19.82 6.75 -10.92
N TYR A 263 18.62 6.76 -11.48
CA TYR A 263 17.63 7.78 -11.15
C TYR A 263 16.23 7.27 -11.38
N PHE A 264 15.26 7.93 -10.75
CA PHE A 264 13.86 7.85 -11.12
C PHE A 264 13.27 9.25 -11.27
N TYR A 265 12.13 9.30 -11.93
CA TYR A 265 11.27 10.48 -11.97
C TYR A 265 9.82 10.05 -11.95
N ASP A 266 8.98 10.87 -11.34
CA ASP A 266 7.54 10.68 -11.32
C ASP A 266 6.77 12.00 -11.51
N LEU A 267 5.56 11.84 -12.02
CA LEU A 267 4.61 12.91 -12.23
C LEU A 267 3.23 12.46 -11.73
N ASN A 268 2.62 13.30 -10.91
CA ASN A 268 1.25 13.15 -10.44
C ASN A 268 0.42 14.32 -10.96
N LEU A 269 -0.75 14.02 -11.50
CA LEU A 269 -1.71 14.99 -11.99
C LEU A 269 -3.08 14.67 -11.42
N LYS A 270 -3.78 15.68 -10.90
CA LYS A 270 -5.21 15.56 -10.64
C LYS A 270 -5.92 16.87 -10.97
N ALA A 271 -7.08 16.76 -11.58
CA ALA A 271 -7.97 17.87 -11.83
C ALA A 271 -9.41 17.47 -11.51
N ASN A 272 -10.21 18.43 -11.08
CA ASN A 272 -11.63 18.22 -10.87
C ASN A 272 -12.46 19.38 -11.40
N TYR A 273 -13.71 19.08 -11.74
CA TYR A 273 -14.68 20.06 -12.24
C TYR A 273 -16.06 19.77 -11.70
N GLN A 274 -16.64 20.73 -10.99
CA GLN A 274 -18.04 20.69 -10.55
C GLN A 274 -18.95 21.14 -11.68
N ILE A 275 -19.62 20.19 -12.37
CA ILE A 275 -20.54 20.45 -13.47
C ILE A 275 -21.76 21.22 -12.92
N ASN A 276 -22.34 20.72 -11.83
CA ASN A 276 -23.44 21.32 -11.07
C ASN A 276 -23.38 20.82 -9.62
N ASP A 277 -24.38 21.17 -8.81
CA ASP A 277 -24.45 20.81 -7.39
C ASP A 277 -24.55 19.30 -7.13
N ASN A 278 -24.90 18.49 -8.10
CA ASN A 278 -25.07 17.07 -7.97
C ASN A 278 -23.99 16.26 -8.70
N ASN A 279 -23.24 16.89 -9.62
CA ASN A 279 -22.31 16.18 -10.49
C ASN A 279 -20.93 16.81 -10.47
N ARG A 280 -19.91 15.97 -10.24
CA ARG A 280 -18.50 16.35 -10.29
C ARG A 280 -17.67 15.32 -11.04
N LEU A 281 -16.78 15.78 -11.89
CA LEU A 281 -15.81 14.97 -12.60
C LEU A 281 -14.42 15.14 -11.96
N TYR A 282 -13.64 14.05 -11.97
CA TYR A 282 -12.24 14.02 -11.59
C TYR A 282 -11.45 13.29 -12.64
N LEU A 283 -10.27 13.81 -12.92
CA LEU A 283 -9.25 13.14 -13.71
C LEU A 283 -7.99 13.08 -12.86
N SER A 284 -7.47 11.90 -12.61
CA SER A 284 -6.17 11.71 -11.95
C SER A 284 -5.27 10.83 -12.80
N GLY A 285 -3.97 11.04 -12.70
CA GLY A 285 -2.96 10.28 -13.39
C GLY A 285 -1.64 10.26 -12.65
N TYR A 286 -0.93 9.17 -12.84
CA TYR A 286 0.41 8.95 -12.34
C TYR A 286 1.27 8.37 -13.45
N PHE A 287 2.50 8.85 -13.55
CA PHE A 287 3.54 8.30 -14.38
C PHE A 287 4.85 8.27 -13.59
N GLY A 288 5.50 7.12 -13.51
CA GLY A 288 6.79 6.97 -12.85
C GLY A 288 7.69 6.02 -13.61
N ARG A 289 8.98 6.35 -13.73
CA ARG A 289 9.99 5.54 -14.41
C ARG A 289 11.29 5.52 -13.63
N ASP A 290 11.84 4.33 -13.48
CA ASP A 290 13.17 4.06 -12.94
C ASP A 290 14.13 3.71 -14.06
N VAL A 291 15.37 4.15 -13.93
CA VAL A 291 16.46 3.85 -14.86
C VAL A 291 17.69 3.46 -14.09
N LEU A 292 18.18 2.24 -14.34
CA LEU A 292 19.45 1.72 -13.84
C LEU A 292 20.29 1.27 -15.03
N GLY A 293 21.50 1.80 -15.16
CA GLY A 293 22.47 1.42 -16.17
C GLY A 293 23.89 1.30 -15.58
N LEU A 294 24.62 0.28 -15.97
CA LEU A 294 26.01 0.05 -15.58
C LEU A 294 26.88 0.04 -16.84
N GLY A 295 27.45 1.21 -17.16
CA GLY A 295 28.16 1.41 -18.42
C GLY A 295 27.26 1.11 -19.63
N ASP A 296 27.88 0.52 -20.66
CA ASP A 296 27.17 0.08 -21.87
C ASP A 296 26.77 -1.40 -21.83
N THR A 297 27.07 -2.11 -20.71
CA THR A 297 26.88 -3.56 -20.62
C THR A 297 25.53 -3.97 -20.08
N PHE A 298 24.95 -3.19 -19.17
CA PHE A 298 23.68 -3.50 -18.54
C PHE A 298 22.80 -2.26 -18.44
N ALA A 299 21.56 -2.38 -18.85
CA ALA A 299 20.54 -1.37 -18.60
C ALA A 299 19.21 -2.03 -18.24
N THR A 300 18.50 -1.44 -17.32
CA THR A 300 17.11 -1.81 -17.00
C THR A 300 16.30 -0.58 -16.69
N ASP A 301 15.07 -0.59 -17.13
CA ASP A 301 14.09 0.43 -16.79
C ASP A 301 12.73 -0.21 -16.49
N TRP A 302 12.00 0.36 -15.54
CA TRP A 302 10.65 -0.10 -15.17
C TRP A 302 9.80 1.05 -14.69
N GLY A 303 8.49 0.86 -14.69
CA GLY A 303 7.61 1.91 -14.18
C GLY A 303 6.12 1.61 -14.28
N ASN A 304 5.35 2.47 -13.63
CA ASN A 304 3.90 2.44 -13.63
C ASN A 304 3.33 3.65 -14.35
N THR A 305 2.21 3.43 -15.05
CA THR A 305 1.36 4.49 -15.60
C THR A 305 -0.07 4.22 -15.18
N THR A 306 -0.73 5.17 -14.53
CA THR A 306 -2.15 5.04 -14.16
C THR A 306 -2.94 6.26 -14.58
N ALA A 307 -4.22 6.06 -14.91
CA ALA A 307 -5.18 7.13 -15.17
C ALA A 307 -6.55 6.72 -14.63
N THR A 308 -7.25 7.65 -13.98
CA THR A 308 -8.62 7.45 -13.50
C THR A 308 -9.50 8.61 -13.89
N LEU A 309 -10.54 8.35 -14.67
CA LEU A 309 -11.64 9.27 -14.92
C LEU A 309 -12.80 8.86 -14.01
N ARG A 310 -13.21 9.75 -13.11
CA ARG A 310 -14.24 9.49 -12.12
C ARG A 310 -15.38 10.49 -12.23
N TRP A 311 -16.60 9.99 -12.20
CA TRP A 311 -17.81 10.79 -12.14
C TRP A 311 -18.57 10.49 -10.87
N ASN A 312 -18.68 11.51 -10.00
CA ASN A 312 -19.52 11.48 -8.81
C ASN A 312 -20.87 12.13 -9.09
N SER A 313 -21.95 11.45 -8.73
CA SER A 313 -23.33 11.94 -8.93
C SER A 313 -24.21 11.71 -7.71
N ILE A 314 -24.85 12.75 -7.23
CA ILE A 314 -25.92 12.68 -6.24
C ILE A 314 -27.23 12.42 -6.99
N ILE A 315 -27.68 11.15 -7.01
CA ILE A 315 -28.89 10.74 -7.75
C ILE A 315 -30.14 11.28 -7.07
N ASN A 316 -30.20 11.16 -5.76
CA ASN A 316 -31.27 11.72 -4.92
C ASN A 316 -30.76 11.97 -3.48
N SER A 317 -31.66 12.38 -2.58
CA SER A 317 -31.29 12.71 -1.18
C SER A 317 -30.66 11.55 -0.38
N LYS A 318 -30.79 10.29 -0.83
CA LYS A 318 -30.29 9.09 -0.13
C LYS A 318 -29.32 8.26 -0.94
N LEU A 319 -29.17 8.52 -2.23
CA LEU A 319 -28.39 7.69 -3.15
C LEU A 319 -27.30 8.50 -3.85
N PHE A 320 -26.08 8.09 -3.64
CA PHE A 320 -24.87 8.61 -4.28
C PHE A 320 -24.29 7.56 -5.21
N SER A 321 -23.75 7.98 -6.35
CA SER A 321 -23.10 7.13 -7.37
C SER A 321 -21.68 7.60 -7.61
N ASN A 322 -20.75 6.66 -7.75
CA ASN A 322 -19.38 6.87 -8.19
C ASN A 322 -19.08 5.92 -9.35
N THR A 323 -18.84 6.48 -10.53
CA THR A 323 -18.46 5.74 -11.74
C THR A 323 -17.00 6.05 -12.04
N SER A 324 -16.15 5.04 -12.16
CA SER A 324 -14.73 5.20 -12.44
C SER A 324 -14.32 4.35 -13.63
N PHE A 325 -13.63 4.98 -14.60
CA PHE A 325 -12.94 4.31 -15.68
C PHE A 325 -11.45 4.44 -15.43
N ILE A 326 -10.75 3.30 -15.29
CA ILE A 326 -9.41 3.24 -14.74
C ILE A 326 -8.51 2.50 -15.73
N TYR A 327 -7.34 3.05 -15.98
CA TYR A 327 -6.23 2.44 -16.70
C TYR A 327 -5.06 2.24 -15.74
N SER A 328 -4.42 1.09 -15.80
CA SER A 328 -3.18 0.80 -15.08
C SER A 328 -2.24 -0.01 -15.96
N ASN A 329 -0.99 0.36 -15.98
CA ASN A 329 0.06 -0.33 -16.71
C ASN A 329 1.34 -0.37 -15.86
N TYR A 330 1.97 -1.53 -15.84
CA TYR A 330 3.32 -1.72 -15.33
C TYR A 330 4.14 -2.48 -16.36
N ASN A 331 5.33 -2.00 -16.67
CA ASN A 331 6.25 -2.68 -17.56
C ASN A 331 7.69 -2.54 -17.10
N TYR A 332 8.52 -3.49 -17.53
CA TYR A 332 9.97 -3.42 -17.37
C TYR A 332 10.69 -3.85 -18.63
N ASN A 333 11.90 -3.34 -18.82
CA ASN A 333 12.84 -3.76 -19.83
C ASN A 333 14.20 -4.01 -19.21
N VAL A 334 14.88 -5.07 -19.64
CA VAL A 334 16.27 -5.38 -19.30
C VAL A 334 17.06 -5.53 -20.58
N SER A 335 18.23 -4.93 -20.66
CA SER A 335 19.14 -5.03 -21.80
C SER A 335 20.53 -5.39 -21.31
N LEU A 336 21.12 -6.40 -21.91
CA LEU A 336 22.50 -6.79 -21.74
C LEU A 336 23.22 -6.67 -23.07
N SER A 337 24.40 -6.05 -23.07
CA SER A 337 25.23 -5.91 -24.27
C SER A 337 26.65 -6.34 -23.94
N SER A 338 27.23 -7.20 -24.76
CA SER A 338 28.63 -7.65 -24.64
C SER A 338 29.21 -7.84 -26.03
N ASN A 339 30.10 -6.93 -26.43
CA ASN A 339 30.64 -6.86 -27.79
C ASN A 339 29.50 -6.77 -28.83
N ASP A 340 29.46 -7.71 -29.80
CA ASP A 340 28.41 -7.76 -30.84
C ASP A 340 27.15 -8.51 -30.39
N ASN A 341 27.08 -8.97 -29.15
CA ASN A 341 25.96 -9.74 -28.63
C ASN A 341 25.03 -8.86 -27.79
N THR A 342 23.76 -8.90 -28.12
CA THR A 342 22.70 -8.22 -27.36
C THR A 342 21.69 -9.23 -26.87
N PHE A 343 21.18 -8.99 -25.66
CA PHE A 343 20.07 -9.71 -25.06
C PHE A 343 19.09 -8.69 -24.45
N GLY A 344 17.83 -8.81 -24.77
CA GLY A 344 16.74 -8.01 -24.21
C GLY A 344 15.69 -8.88 -23.55
N LEU A 345 15.09 -8.39 -22.49
CA LEU A 345 13.94 -9.01 -21.82
C LEU A 345 12.92 -7.93 -21.49
N ASP A 346 11.68 -8.11 -21.93
CA ASP A 346 10.58 -7.21 -21.64
C ASP A 346 9.36 -7.95 -21.10
N SER A 347 8.57 -7.30 -20.25
CA SER A 347 7.29 -7.81 -19.74
C SER A 347 6.36 -6.65 -19.37
N GLN A 348 5.05 -6.93 -19.38
CA GLN A 348 4.02 -5.93 -19.14
C GLN A 348 2.78 -6.56 -18.51
N ILE A 349 2.13 -5.79 -17.62
CA ILE A 349 0.74 -6.02 -17.19
C ILE A 349 -0.05 -4.73 -17.41
N GLU A 350 -1.18 -4.85 -18.10
CA GLU A 350 -2.07 -3.75 -18.45
C GLU A 350 -3.51 -4.08 -18.08
N ASP A 351 -4.19 -3.13 -17.43
CA ASP A 351 -5.58 -3.26 -17.00
C ASP A 351 -6.45 -2.12 -17.50
N TRP A 352 -7.61 -2.47 -18.01
CA TRP A 352 -8.76 -1.59 -18.22
C TRP A 352 -9.87 -1.96 -17.26
N ASN A 353 -10.28 -1.04 -16.39
CA ASN A 353 -11.22 -1.33 -15.29
C ASN A 353 -12.37 -0.32 -15.31
N LEU A 354 -13.59 -0.83 -15.37
CA LEU A 354 -14.82 -0.07 -15.16
C LEU A 354 -15.41 -0.44 -13.80
N LYS A 355 -15.59 0.57 -12.95
CA LYS A 355 -16.15 0.39 -11.61
C LYS A 355 -17.34 1.30 -11.40
N GLN A 356 -18.44 0.74 -10.90
CA GLN A 356 -19.65 1.46 -10.52
C GLN A 356 -19.97 1.18 -9.07
N ASP A 357 -19.90 2.20 -8.23
CA ASP A 357 -20.20 2.17 -6.80
C ASP A 357 -21.46 2.98 -6.50
N PHE A 358 -22.32 2.47 -5.64
CA PHE A 358 -23.44 3.18 -5.08
C PHE A 358 -23.33 3.22 -3.55
N THR A 359 -23.61 4.37 -2.94
CA THR A 359 -23.81 4.52 -1.49
C THR A 359 -25.25 4.90 -1.25
N TRP A 360 -25.99 4.03 -0.56
CA TRP A 360 -27.39 4.22 -0.23
C TRP A 360 -27.59 4.33 1.28
N PHE A 361 -28.02 5.49 1.74
CA PHE A 361 -28.44 5.73 3.12
C PHE A 361 -29.90 5.31 3.28
N ALA A 362 -30.15 4.02 3.60
CA ALA A 362 -31.48 3.44 3.72
C ALA A 362 -32.22 3.88 5.01
N GLY A 363 -31.61 4.78 5.77
CA GLY A 363 -32.07 5.35 7.02
C GLY A 363 -30.89 5.68 7.92
N ASN A 364 -31.13 6.06 9.17
CA ASN A 364 -30.05 6.45 10.09
C ASN A 364 -29.22 5.27 10.60
N LYS A 365 -29.70 4.03 10.43
CA LYS A 365 -29.05 2.81 10.91
C LYS A 365 -28.28 2.06 9.84
N HIS A 366 -28.60 2.23 8.57
CA HIS A 366 -28.05 1.48 7.46
C HIS A 366 -27.34 2.39 6.45
N SER A 367 -26.09 2.07 6.17
CA SER A 367 -25.32 2.68 5.08
C SER A 367 -24.87 1.58 4.14
N VAL A 368 -25.67 1.33 3.10
CA VAL A 368 -25.46 0.24 2.15
C VAL A 368 -24.59 0.72 1.00
N ARG A 369 -23.49 0.03 0.76
CA ARG A 369 -22.67 0.20 -0.44
C ARG A 369 -22.81 -1.04 -1.31
N PHE A 370 -23.08 -0.84 -2.60
CA PHE A 370 -23.17 -1.94 -3.57
C PHE A 370 -22.65 -1.47 -4.92
N GLY A 371 -22.23 -2.41 -5.74
CA GLY A 371 -21.69 -2.04 -7.04
C GLY A 371 -21.19 -3.23 -7.86
N LEU A 372 -20.53 -2.86 -8.95
CA LEU A 372 -19.91 -3.80 -9.86
C LEU A 372 -18.51 -3.29 -10.25
N GLN A 373 -17.64 -4.22 -10.61
CA GLN A 373 -16.31 -3.97 -11.12
C GLN A 373 -16.05 -4.93 -12.27
N SER A 374 -15.46 -4.43 -13.36
CA SER A 374 -15.12 -5.23 -14.55
C SER A 374 -13.72 -4.83 -14.99
N ILE A 375 -12.78 -5.78 -14.95
CA ILE A 375 -11.37 -5.56 -15.28
C ILE A 375 -10.97 -6.49 -16.43
N TYR A 376 -10.46 -5.91 -17.49
CA TYR A 376 -9.83 -6.63 -18.58
C TYR A 376 -8.31 -6.55 -18.41
N HIS A 377 -7.67 -7.71 -18.18
CA HIS A 377 -6.24 -7.84 -17.99
C HIS A 377 -5.55 -8.28 -19.27
N THR A 378 -4.44 -7.66 -19.59
CA THR A 378 -3.47 -8.11 -20.59
C THR A 378 -2.13 -8.31 -19.93
N ILE A 379 -1.64 -9.54 -19.89
CA ILE A 379 -0.33 -9.87 -19.33
C ILE A 379 0.56 -10.35 -20.46
N THR A 380 1.61 -9.60 -20.75
CA THR A 380 2.68 -10.01 -21.65
C THR A 380 3.77 -10.68 -20.83
N PRO A 381 3.91 -12.03 -20.91
CA PRO A 381 4.96 -12.73 -20.22
C PRO A 381 6.32 -12.26 -20.68
N SER A 382 7.38 -12.52 -19.89
CA SER A 382 8.74 -12.15 -20.25
C SER A 382 9.13 -12.71 -21.63
N SER A 383 9.47 -11.81 -22.54
CA SER A 383 9.89 -12.10 -23.92
C SER A 383 11.37 -11.79 -24.06
N ALA A 384 12.15 -12.73 -24.59
CA ALA A 384 13.56 -12.49 -24.90
C ALA A 384 13.76 -12.11 -26.36
N SER A 385 14.69 -11.19 -26.60
CA SER A 385 15.09 -10.71 -27.92
C SER A 385 16.62 -10.49 -27.97
N GLY A 386 17.21 -10.42 -29.16
CA GLY A 386 18.62 -10.09 -29.34
C GLY A 386 19.35 -11.00 -30.29
N THR A 387 20.64 -10.73 -30.49
CA THR A 387 21.52 -11.50 -31.41
C THR A 387 21.93 -12.82 -30.83
N SER A 388 21.95 -12.96 -29.48
CA SER A 388 22.42 -14.16 -28.76
C SER A 388 21.33 -15.19 -28.52
N VAL A 389 20.08 -14.89 -28.84
CA VAL A 389 18.93 -15.78 -28.62
C VAL A 389 18.05 -15.84 -29.86
N SER A 390 17.55 -17.02 -30.17
CA SER A 390 16.39 -17.10 -31.07
C SER A 390 15.28 -16.31 -30.43
N SER A 391 14.78 -15.28 -31.11
CA SER A 391 13.66 -14.47 -30.59
C SER A 391 12.46 -15.37 -30.30
N PHE A 392 12.02 -15.40 -29.03
CA PHE A 392 10.83 -16.14 -28.60
C PHE A 392 9.76 -15.13 -28.13
N PRO A 393 9.03 -14.49 -29.06
CA PRO A 393 7.92 -13.65 -28.67
C PRO A 393 6.83 -14.54 -28.03
N ARG A 394 6.41 -14.18 -26.81
CA ARG A 394 5.28 -14.84 -26.16
C ARG A 394 4.00 -14.08 -26.44
N ASN A 395 2.92 -14.81 -26.73
CA ASN A 395 1.63 -14.20 -26.90
C ASN A 395 1.12 -13.59 -25.58
N PRO A 396 0.51 -12.41 -25.61
CA PRO A 396 -0.17 -11.87 -24.44
C PRO A 396 -1.26 -12.81 -23.93
N ARG A 397 -1.36 -12.94 -22.64
CA ARG A 397 -2.42 -13.69 -21.93
C ARG A 397 -3.53 -12.72 -21.54
N TYR A 398 -4.74 -13.03 -21.93
CA TYR A 398 -5.92 -12.21 -21.65
C TYR A 398 -6.79 -12.85 -20.60
N SER A 399 -7.33 -12.03 -19.70
CA SER A 399 -8.34 -12.48 -18.76
C SER A 399 -9.34 -11.37 -18.44
N TRP A 400 -10.51 -11.78 -18.00
CA TRP A 400 -11.60 -10.86 -17.64
C TRP A 400 -12.08 -11.17 -16.23
N GLU A 401 -11.87 -10.20 -15.32
CA GLU A 401 -12.32 -10.30 -13.94
C GLU A 401 -13.54 -9.40 -13.72
N ASN A 402 -14.64 -10.00 -13.25
CA ASN A 402 -15.86 -9.30 -12.93
C ASN A 402 -16.23 -9.54 -11.47
N ALA A 403 -16.80 -8.54 -10.81
CA ALA A 403 -17.27 -8.69 -9.45
C ALA A 403 -18.54 -7.89 -9.19
N PHE A 404 -19.45 -8.48 -8.42
CA PHE A 404 -20.60 -7.82 -7.82
C PHE A 404 -20.43 -7.84 -6.31
N TYR A 405 -20.76 -6.74 -5.64
CA TYR A 405 -20.63 -6.65 -4.19
C TYR A 405 -21.73 -5.83 -3.56
N ILE A 406 -22.03 -6.19 -2.33
CA ILE A 406 -22.91 -5.45 -1.43
C ILE A 406 -22.31 -5.47 -0.02
N ASN A 407 -22.38 -4.34 0.67
CA ASN A 407 -21.89 -4.19 2.03
C ASN A 407 -22.81 -3.24 2.80
N ASP A 408 -23.15 -3.55 4.04
CA ASP A 408 -23.93 -2.69 4.91
C ASP A 408 -23.18 -2.37 6.20
N ASP A 409 -23.07 -1.10 6.52
CA ASP A 409 -22.68 -0.59 7.83
C ASP A 409 -23.94 -0.40 8.67
N PHE A 410 -24.27 -1.41 9.49
CA PHE A 410 -25.46 -1.47 10.30
C PHE A 410 -25.23 -1.07 11.75
N LYS A 411 -25.85 0.02 12.19
CA LYS A 411 -25.90 0.41 13.61
C LYS A 411 -27.06 -0.31 14.30
N ALA A 412 -26.81 -1.53 14.77
CA ALA A 412 -27.83 -2.37 15.40
C ALA A 412 -28.36 -1.72 16.69
N THR A 413 -27.45 -1.18 17.52
CA THR A 413 -27.76 -0.42 18.72
C THR A 413 -26.76 0.75 18.88
N GLU A 414 -26.89 1.59 19.89
CA GLU A 414 -25.88 2.61 20.23
C GLU A 414 -24.50 2.01 20.56
N LYS A 415 -24.46 0.75 21.01
CA LYS A 415 -23.24 0.06 21.41
C LYS A 415 -22.73 -0.95 20.37
N LEU A 416 -23.60 -1.45 19.49
CA LEU A 416 -23.29 -2.50 18.54
C LEU A 416 -23.39 -1.99 17.10
N THR A 417 -22.25 -2.00 16.41
CA THR A 417 -22.17 -1.75 14.97
C THR A 417 -21.65 -3.01 14.27
N ILE A 418 -22.30 -3.41 13.19
CA ILE A 418 -21.96 -4.58 12.39
C ILE A 418 -21.73 -4.10 10.96
N ASN A 419 -20.60 -4.48 10.37
CA ASN A 419 -20.38 -4.36 8.94
C ASN A 419 -20.43 -5.77 8.35
N TYR A 420 -21.28 -6.01 7.38
CA TYR A 420 -21.39 -7.30 6.69
C TYR A 420 -21.54 -7.09 5.20
N GLY A 421 -20.97 -7.98 4.45
CA GLY A 421 -20.97 -7.86 3.00
C GLY A 421 -20.69 -9.18 2.29
N LEU A 422 -20.98 -9.18 1.01
CA LEU A 422 -20.76 -10.28 0.11
C LEU A 422 -20.19 -9.76 -1.19
N ARG A 423 -19.13 -10.41 -1.67
CA ARG A 423 -18.58 -10.20 -3.01
C ARG A 423 -18.66 -11.51 -3.77
N LEU A 424 -19.15 -11.47 -4.99
CA LEU A 424 -19.11 -12.53 -5.97
C LEU A 424 -18.11 -12.12 -7.04
N SER A 425 -16.97 -12.80 -7.13
CA SER A 425 -15.95 -12.57 -8.15
C SER A 425 -15.94 -13.71 -9.16
N MET A 426 -15.80 -13.34 -10.42
CA MET A 426 -15.71 -14.24 -11.56
C MET A 426 -14.46 -13.88 -12.36
N PHE A 427 -13.54 -14.82 -12.51
CA PHE A 427 -12.34 -14.67 -13.32
C PHE A 427 -12.37 -15.65 -14.47
N SER A 428 -12.31 -15.15 -15.69
CA SER A 428 -12.36 -15.94 -16.92
C SER A 428 -11.05 -15.80 -17.69
N VAL A 429 -10.42 -16.92 -17.99
CA VAL A 429 -9.31 -17.01 -18.94
C VAL A 429 -9.87 -16.75 -20.34
N LEU A 430 -9.22 -15.87 -21.08
CA LEU A 430 -9.60 -15.57 -22.47
C LEU A 430 -8.58 -16.14 -23.45
N GLY A 431 -9.05 -16.52 -24.63
CA GLY A 431 -8.25 -17.10 -25.68
C GLY A 431 -7.28 -16.10 -26.35
N GLY A 432 -6.40 -16.62 -27.15
CA GLY A 432 -5.32 -15.94 -27.88
C GLY A 432 -4.03 -16.72 -27.85
N ASP A 433 -4.04 -17.91 -27.18
CA ASP A 433 -2.85 -18.75 -27.04
C ASP A 433 -3.21 -20.23 -26.79
N THR A 434 -2.17 -21.08 -26.69
CA THR A 434 -2.29 -22.46 -26.23
C THR A 434 -2.16 -22.50 -24.71
N PHE A 435 -3.10 -23.20 -24.06
CA PHE A 435 -3.12 -23.40 -22.63
C PHE A 435 -2.81 -24.85 -22.30
N ASN A 436 -1.77 -25.04 -21.49
CA ASN A 436 -1.34 -26.35 -21.02
C ASN A 436 -1.92 -26.62 -19.63
N THR A 437 -2.28 -27.88 -19.40
CA THR A 437 -2.55 -28.40 -18.05
C THR A 437 -1.37 -29.28 -17.65
N TYR A 438 -0.79 -28.99 -16.49
CA TYR A 438 0.36 -29.71 -15.98
C TYR A 438 -0.02 -30.62 -14.82
N GLU A 439 0.61 -31.80 -14.78
CA GLU A 439 0.65 -32.69 -13.61
C GLU A 439 2.09 -33.07 -13.35
N ASN A 440 2.62 -32.73 -12.17
CA ASN A 440 4.03 -32.92 -11.79
C ASN A 440 5.03 -32.38 -12.83
N GLY A 441 4.74 -31.22 -13.41
CA GLY A 441 5.58 -30.57 -14.42
C GLY A 441 5.46 -31.15 -15.85
N THR A 442 4.63 -32.18 -16.05
CA THR A 442 4.41 -32.79 -17.37
C THR A 442 3.08 -32.29 -17.96
N ILE A 443 3.07 -31.98 -19.25
CA ILE A 443 1.84 -31.60 -19.96
C ILE A 443 0.93 -32.82 -20.10
N ILE A 444 -0.26 -32.77 -19.50
CA ILE A 444 -1.29 -33.81 -19.64
C ILE A 444 -2.40 -33.40 -20.64
N LYS A 445 -2.55 -32.11 -20.91
CA LYS A 445 -3.51 -31.59 -21.89
C LYS A 445 -2.99 -30.26 -22.45
N SER A 446 -3.11 -30.08 -23.77
CA SER A 446 -2.90 -28.81 -24.46
C SER A 446 -4.19 -28.43 -25.22
N GLU A 447 -4.59 -27.17 -25.11
CA GLU A 447 -5.81 -26.66 -25.77
C GLU A 447 -5.52 -25.27 -26.35
N PHE A 448 -5.60 -25.15 -27.67
CA PHE A 448 -5.56 -23.85 -28.32
C PHE A 448 -6.93 -23.18 -28.22
N LEU A 449 -6.95 -21.95 -27.72
CA LEU A 449 -8.17 -21.17 -27.60
C LEU A 449 -8.04 -19.90 -28.46
N GLU A 450 -8.94 -19.76 -29.42
CA GLU A 450 -8.97 -18.59 -30.31
C GLU A 450 -9.18 -17.30 -29.52
N LYS A 451 -8.58 -16.19 -29.98
CA LYS A 451 -8.68 -14.88 -29.33
C LYS A 451 -10.13 -14.46 -29.10
N GLY A 452 -10.43 -14.03 -27.88
CA GLY A 452 -11.76 -13.59 -27.46
C GLY A 452 -12.73 -14.73 -27.06
N LYS A 453 -12.37 -16.00 -27.19
CA LYS A 453 -13.14 -17.11 -26.66
C LYS A 453 -12.92 -17.23 -25.15
N PHE A 454 -13.98 -17.61 -24.44
CA PHE A 454 -13.90 -17.91 -23.00
C PHE A 454 -13.34 -19.30 -22.78
N GLY A 455 -12.29 -19.37 -21.99
CA GLY A 455 -11.73 -20.62 -21.46
C GLY A 455 -12.27 -20.93 -20.07
N LYS A 456 -11.36 -21.38 -19.19
CA LYS A 456 -11.72 -21.71 -17.81
C LYS A 456 -12.20 -20.49 -17.03
N THR A 457 -13.33 -20.64 -16.35
CA THR A 457 -13.89 -19.59 -15.49
C THR A 457 -13.92 -20.07 -14.04
N TYR A 458 -13.45 -19.22 -13.13
CA TYR A 458 -13.48 -19.41 -11.69
C TYR A 458 -14.52 -18.47 -11.07
N LEU A 459 -15.40 -19.04 -10.24
CA LEU A 459 -16.42 -18.30 -9.51
C LEU A 459 -16.12 -18.40 -8.01
N ASN A 460 -15.98 -17.28 -7.33
CA ASN A 460 -15.63 -17.23 -5.92
C ASN A 460 -16.64 -16.38 -5.15
N LEU A 461 -17.11 -16.92 -4.03
CA LEU A 461 -17.98 -16.21 -3.09
C LEU A 461 -17.15 -15.78 -1.87
N GLU A 462 -17.16 -14.48 -1.56
CA GLU A 462 -16.31 -13.84 -0.56
C GLU A 462 -17.18 -13.16 0.52
N PRO A 463 -17.71 -13.93 1.50
CA PRO A 463 -18.43 -13.39 2.63
C PRO A 463 -17.49 -12.65 3.60
N ARG A 464 -17.97 -11.56 4.18
CA ARG A 464 -17.25 -10.73 5.13
C ARG A 464 -18.19 -10.24 6.20
N ILE A 465 -17.73 -10.27 7.45
CA ILE A 465 -18.46 -9.73 8.59
C ILE A 465 -17.49 -9.20 9.63
N THR A 466 -17.75 -8.02 10.15
CA THR A 466 -17.07 -7.47 11.33
C THR A 466 -18.10 -6.87 12.27
N ALA A 467 -17.87 -7.01 13.57
CA ALA A 467 -18.72 -6.43 14.58
C ALA A 467 -17.88 -5.68 15.61
N ASN A 468 -18.38 -4.56 16.07
CA ASN A 468 -17.81 -3.77 17.16
C ASN A 468 -18.84 -3.60 18.26
N TYR A 469 -18.52 -4.03 19.46
CA TYR A 469 -19.33 -3.81 20.66
C TYR A 469 -18.60 -2.85 21.60
N ARG A 470 -19.19 -1.66 21.79
CA ARG A 470 -18.69 -0.66 22.72
C ARG A 470 -19.13 -1.02 24.15
N ILE A 471 -18.17 -1.49 24.95
CA ILE A 471 -18.41 -1.87 26.34
C ILE A 471 -18.84 -0.63 27.15
N ASN A 472 -18.08 0.43 27.00
CA ASN A 472 -18.32 1.74 27.60
C ASN A 472 -17.74 2.85 26.71
N GLU A 473 -17.72 4.11 27.19
CA GLU A 473 -17.24 5.26 26.41
C GLU A 473 -15.76 5.20 26.00
N VAL A 474 -14.96 4.42 26.72
CA VAL A 474 -13.51 4.35 26.52
C VAL A 474 -13.00 2.98 26.07
N SER A 475 -13.87 1.97 25.92
CA SER A 475 -13.46 0.61 25.59
C SER A 475 -14.42 -0.06 24.62
N SER A 476 -13.86 -0.85 23.70
CA SER A 476 -14.61 -1.69 22.76
C SER A 476 -13.92 -3.02 22.49
N VAL A 477 -14.72 -4.03 22.10
CA VAL A 477 -14.26 -5.29 21.54
C VAL A 477 -14.74 -5.43 20.11
N LYS A 478 -13.92 -6.07 19.27
CA LYS A 478 -14.21 -6.29 17.87
C LYS A 478 -13.98 -7.74 17.50
N GLY A 479 -14.73 -8.22 16.53
CA GLY A 479 -14.50 -9.53 15.92
C GLY A 479 -14.83 -9.49 14.45
N GLY A 480 -14.18 -10.34 13.66
CA GLY A 480 -14.45 -10.37 12.23
C GLY A 480 -13.99 -11.65 11.55
N PHE A 481 -14.63 -11.93 10.43
CA PHE A 481 -14.30 -12.98 9.47
C PHE A 481 -14.31 -12.40 8.08
N SER A 482 -13.35 -12.79 7.25
CA SER A 482 -13.35 -12.49 5.82
C SER A 482 -12.77 -13.61 4.99
N ARG A 483 -13.39 -13.84 3.83
CA ARG A 483 -12.79 -14.60 2.73
C ARG A 483 -12.36 -13.65 1.64
N ASN A 484 -11.14 -13.85 1.14
CA ASN A 484 -10.60 -13.12 0.01
C ASN A 484 -10.03 -14.07 -1.02
N THR A 485 -10.10 -13.69 -2.29
CA THR A 485 -9.54 -14.46 -3.40
C THR A 485 -8.59 -13.61 -4.24
N GLN A 486 -7.62 -14.28 -4.88
CA GLN A 486 -6.63 -13.63 -5.73
C GLN A 486 -6.41 -14.43 -6.99
N ASN A 487 -6.48 -13.75 -8.15
CA ASN A 487 -6.35 -14.36 -9.47
C ASN A 487 -5.06 -13.92 -10.20
N LEU A 488 -4.44 -12.83 -9.77
CA LEU A 488 -3.16 -12.34 -10.31
C LEU A 488 -2.05 -12.61 -9.31
N HIS A 489 -0.99 -13.30 -9.72
CA HIS A 489 0.10 -13.77 -8.88
C HIS A 489 1.43 -13.22 -9.36
N LEU A 490 2.28 -12.75 -8.44
CA LEU A 490 3.66 -12.35 -8.74
C LEU A 490 4.59 -13.51 -8.38
N LEU A 491 5.23 -14.05 -9.38
CA LEU A 491 6.21 -15.10 -9.21
C LEU A 491 7.57 -14.48 -8.88
N SER A 492 7.95 -14.51 -7.61
CA SER A 492 9.19 -13.94 -7.11
C SER A 492 10.10 -14.99 -6.52
N THR A 493 11.38 -14.94 -6.86
CA THR A 493 12.45 -15.74 -6.24
C THR A 493 13.01 -15.09 -4.98
N SER A 494 12.79 -13.78 -4.81
CA SER A 494 13.22 -12.99 -3.66
C SER A 494 12.06 -12.67 -2.72
N GLY A 495 12.34 -12.44 -1.43
CA GLY A 495 11.32 -12.00 -0.48
C GLY A 495 10.91 -10.53 -0.65
N SER A 496 11.74 -9.75 -1.31
CA SER A 496 11.56 -8.29 -1.48
C SER A 496 10.70 -7.90 -2.69
N GLY A 497 10.54 -8.81 -3.67
CA GLY A 497 9.98 -8.49 -4.97
C GLY A 497 10.96 -7.66 -5.81
N ASN A 498 11.36 -8.22 -6.95
CA ASN A 498 12.22 -7.51 -7.90
C ASN A 498 11.36 -6.82 -8.96
N PRO A 499 11.81 -5.72 -9.57
CA PRO A 499 11.10 -5.11 -10.69
C PRO A 499 10.85 -6.07 -11.86
N THR A 500 11.75 -7.07 -12.02
CA THR A 500 11.70 -8.07 -13.09
C THR A 500 10.94 -9.34 -12.72
N ASP A 501 10.28 -9.39 -11.55
CA ASP A 501 9.40 -10.51 -11.19
C ASP A 501 8.21 -10.60 -12.14
N GLN A 502 7.80 -11.83 -12.46
CA GLN A 502 6.80 -12.09 -13.48
C GLN A 502 5.38 -12.14 -12.90
N TRP A 503 4.46 -11.39 -13.49
CA TRP A 503 3.03 -11.49 -13.23
C TRP A 503 2.41 -12.61 -14.08
N ILE A 504 1.56 -13.42 -13.45
CA ILE A 504 0.71 -14.41 -14.12
C ILE A 504 -0.74 -14.33 -13.63
N GLY A 505 -1.68 -14.69 -14.48
CA GLY A 505 -3.08 -14.88 -14.10
C GLY A 505 -3.37 -16.33 -13.70
N SER A 506 -4.46 -16.56 -12.99
CA SER A 506 -5.04 -17.90 -12.86
C SER A 506 -5.32 -18.48 -14.25
N SER A 507 -5.07 -19.78 -14.40
CA SER A 507 -5.09 -20.49 -15.70
C SER A 507 -5.74 -21.86 -15.56
N TYR A 508 -5.52 -22.76 -16.51
CA TYR A 508 -5.95 -24.15 -16.43
C TYR A 508 -5.23 -24.90 -15.30
N SER A 509 -3.97 -24.58 -15.03
CA SER A 509 -3.13 -25.19 -13.99
C SER A 509 -3.12 -24.37 -12.70
N VAL A 510 -3.04 -23.04 -12.80
CA VAL A 510 -2.95 -22.13 -11.66
C VAL A 510 -4.35 -21.74 -11.19
N LYS A 511 -4.75 -22.27 -10.03
CA LYS A 511 -6.05 -21.94 -9.40
C LYS A 511 -5.96 -20.64 -8.63
N PRO A 512 -7.10 -19.89 -8.47
CA PRO A 512 -7.14 -18.75 -7.56
C PRO A 512 -6.65 -19.11 -6.15
N GLU A 513 -5.81 -18.28 -5.58
CA GLU A 513 -5.48 -18.36 -4.16
C GLU A 513 -6.67 -17.90 -3.32
N ILE A 514 -6.90 -18.53 -2.18
CA ILE A 514 -8.02 -18.24 -1.28
C ILE A 514 -7.50 -18.08 0.14
N SER A 515 -7.94 -17.05 0.84
CA SER A 515 -7.61 -16.78 2.24
C SER A 515 -8.88 -16.63 3.06
N ASP A 516 -8.98 -17.41 4.14
CA ASP A 516 -10.01 -17.28 5.20
C ASP A 516 -9.32 -16.72 6.44
N GLN A 517 -9.76 -15.56 6.92
CA GLN A 517 -9.19 -14.91 8.11
C GLN A 517 -10.26 -14.69 9.18
N ILE A 518 -9.93 -15.04 10.43
CA ILE A 518 -10.68 -14.66 11.62
C ILE A 518 -9.79 -13.76 12.48
N SER A 519 -10.38 -12.75 13.11
CA SER A 519 -9.66 -11.85 14.02
C SER A 519 -10.55 -11.36 15.15
N ALA A 520 -9.92 -11.07 16.28
CA ALA A 520 -10.56 -10.45 17.44
C ALA A 520 -9.66 -9.36 18.01
N GLY A 521 -10.24 -8.30 18.53
CA GLY A 521 -9.49 -7.15 19.03
C GLY A 521 -10.16 -6.48 20.22
N TYR A 522 -9.33 -5.81 21.02
CA TYR A 522 -9.72 -4.96 22.13
C TYR A 522 -9.09 -3.59 21.95
N SER A 523 -9.90 -2.54 22.11
CA SER A 523 -9.45 -1.15 22.05
C SER A 523 -9.81 -0.42 23.34
N ARG A 524 -8.88 0.39 23.84
CA ARG A 524 -9.13 1.24 25.01
C ARG A 524 -8.42 2.59 24.88
N ASN A 525 -9.15 3.65 25.20
CA ASN A 525 -8.62 5.01 25.26
C ASN A 525 -8.53 5.48 26.72
N PHE A 526 -7.57 6.38 26.98
CA PHE A 526 -7.33 6.97 28.31
C PHE A 526 -7.15 8.48 28.16
N ASN A 527 -7.36 9.21 29.27
CA ASN A 527 -7.11 10.63 29.37
C ASN A 527 -7.74 11.43 28.20
N ASN A 528 -9.08 11.42 28.11
CA ASN A 528 -9.86 12.09 27.06
C ASN A 528 -9.41 11.73 25.64
N ASN A 529 -9.17 10.44 25.39
CA ASN A 529 -8.68 9.90 24.12
C ASN A 529 -7.25 10.33 23.71
N ASN A 530 -6.47 10.89 24.63
CA ASN A 530 -5.07 11.25 24.36
C ASN A 530 -4.17 10.03 24.20
N TYR A 531 -4.46 8.97 24.94
CA TYR A 531 -3.76 7.69 24.81
C TYR A 531 -4.72 6.65 24.21
N GLU A 532 -4.20 5.84 23.30
CA GLU A 532 -4.91 4.75 22.65
C GLU A 532 -4.11 3.45 22.80
N LEU A 533 -4.76 2.40 23.22
CA LEU A 533 -4.23 1.04 23.26
C LEU A 533 -5.12 0.14 22.41
N ASN A 534 -4.54 -0.55 21.42
CA ASN A 534 -5.23 -1.58 20.65
C ASN A 534 -4.43 -2.89 20.72
N ALA A 535 -5.14 -3.99 20.89
CA ALA A 535 -4.61 -5.35 20.83
C ALA A 535 -5.48 -6.17 19.88
N GLU A 536 -4.87 -6.83 18.91
CA GLU A 536 -5.57 -7.70 17.96
C GLU A 536 -4.88 -9.06 17.84
N ILE A 537 -5.66 -10.13 17.76
CA ILE A 537 -5.21 -11.47 17.40
C ILE A 537 -5.85 -11.88 16.08
N TYR A 538 -5.14 -12.67 15.30
CA TYR A 538 -5.65 -13.18 14.04
C TYR A 538 -5.17 -14.61 13.75
N TYR A 539 -5.97 -15.32 12.97
CA TYR A 539 -5.62 -16.57 12.32
C TYR A 539 -6.07 -16.52 10.86
N LYS A 540 -5.17 -16.84 9.93
CA LYS A 540 -5.39 -16.86 8.48
C LYS A 540 -5.04 -18.23 7.94
N ALA A 541 -5.99 -18.88 7.26
CA ALA A 541 -5.79 -20.10 6.50
C ALA A 541 -5.78 -19.79 5.01
N MET A 542 -4.78 -20.27 4.29
CA MET A 542 -4.58 -20.00 2.86
C MET A 542 -4.59 -21.31 2.08
N ARG A 543 -5.19 -21.28 0.89
CA ARG A 543 -5.29 -22.42 -0.05
C ARG A 543 -4.76 -22.05 -1.40
N ASN A 544 -4.32 -23.07 -2.16
CA ASN A 544 -3.75 -22.95 -3.50
C ASN A 544 -2.50 -22.03 -3.52
N GLN A 545 -1.73 -21.98 -2.41
CA GLN A 545 -0.52 -21.20 -2.33
C GLN A 545 0.50 -21.74 -3.33
N ILE A 546 1.23 -20.83 -3.98
CA ILE A 546 2.16 -21.14 -5.08
C ILE A 546 3.58 -21.06 -4.56
N ASP A 547 4.41 -22.01 -4.96
CA ASP A 547 5.87 -21.96 -4.79
C ASP A 547 6.54 -22.66 -5.97
N TYR A 548 7.82 -22.42 -6.18
CA TYR A 548 8.61 -23.11 -7.19
C TYR A 548 9.08 -24.49 -6.72
N LYS A 549 9.21 -25.45 -7.63
CA LYS A 549 9.88 -26.71 -7.34
C LYS A 549 11.36 -26.48 -6.99
N ASN A 550 11.98 -27.44 -6.29
CA ASN A 550 13.42 -27.39 -6.05
C ASN A 550 14.17 -27.50 -7.36
N GLY A 551 15.18 -26.62 -7.58
CA GLY A 551 15.93 -26.57 -8.82
C GLY A 551 15.18 -25.99 -10.01
N ALA A 552 14.06 -25.28 -9.77
CA ALA A 552 13.33 -24.61 -10.84
C ALA A 552 14.22 -23.68 -11.66
N GLN A 553 14.16 -23.83 -12.96
CA GLN A 553 14.90 -22.99 -13.92
C GLN A 553 14.02 -21.79 -14.30
N ILE A 554 14.22 -20.67 -13.62
CA ILE A 554 13.35 -19.48 -13.73
C ILE A 554 14.06 -18.37 -14.50
N SER A 555 15.39 -18.43 -14.57
CA SER A 555 16.22 -17.40 -15.17
C SER A 555 16.32 -17.59 -16.68
N PHE A 556 15.81 -16.61 -17.43
CA PHE A 556 16.09 -16.41 -18.87
C PHE A 556 15.77 -17.59 -19.81
N ASP A 557 15.30 -18.75 -19.32
CA ASP A 557 14.77 -19.78 -20.20
C ASP A 557 13.37 -19.43 -20.64
N THR A 558 13.29 -18.64 -21.71
CA THR A 558 12.05 -18.21 -22.33
C THR A 558 11.31 -19.33 -23.07
N ALA A 559 11.93 -20.51 -23.23
CA ALA A 559 11.31 -21.67 -23.88
C ALA A 559 10.42 -22.45 -22.91
N ALA A 560 10.74 -22.47 -21.61
CA ALA A 560 9.95 -23.19 -20.61
C ALA A 560 8.69 -22.39 -20.20
N ASP A 561 7.55 -23.06 -20.15
CA ASP A 561 6.35 -22.50 -19.55
C ASP A 561 6.52 -22.47 -18.02
N VAL A 562 6.53 -21.28 -17.43
CA VAL A 562 6.72 -21.09 -15.99
C VAL A 562 5.76 -21.92 -15.15
N GLU A 563 4.55 -22.20 -15.66
CA GLU A 563 3.56 -23.01 -14.95
C GLU A 563 4.02 -24.45 -14.69
N SER A 564 4.94 -25.00 -15.52
CA SER A 564 5.53 -26.32 -15.32
C SER A 564 6.47 -26.40 -14.11
N GLU A 565 6.97 -25.24 -13.64
CA GLU A 565 7.90 -25.10 -12.53
C GLU A 565 7.20 -24.85 -11.18
N LEU A 566 5.85 -24.74 -11.18
CA LEU A 566 5.06 -24.38 -10.03
C LEU A 566 4.54 -25.60 -9.26
N LEU A 567 4.56 -25.47 -7.94
CA LEU A 567 3.92 -26.38 -6.99
C LEU A 567 2.87 -25.66 -6.17
N PHE A 568 1.88 -26.41 -5.70
CA PHE A 568 0.72 -25.85 -5.03
C PHE A 568 0.49 -26.49 -3.65
N GLY A 569 -0.04 -25.70 -2.71
CA GLY A 569 -0.30 -26.21 -1.39
C GLY A 569 -1.12 -25.26 -0.52
N LYS A 570 -0.84 -25.29 0.76
CA LYS A 570 -1.56 -24.55 1.80
C LYS A 570 -0.60 -23.61 2.55
N GLY A 571 -1.17 -22.58 3.16
CA GLY A 571 -0.46 -21.69 4.08
C GLY A 571 -1.29 -21.43 5.33
N ARG A 572 -0.63 -21.02 6.40
CA ARG A 572 -1.26 -20.48 7.59
C ARG A 572 -0.44 -19.34 8.18
N ALA A 573 -1.12 -18.36 8.76
CA ALA A 573 -0.47 -17.27 9.51
C ALA A 573 -1.31 -16.92 10.73
N TYR A 574 -0.65 -16.65 11.85
CA TYR A 574 -1.31 -16.24 13.08
C TYR A 574 -0.41 -15.32 13.89
N GLY A 575 -1.02 -14.47 14.72
CA GLY A 575 -0.24 -13.52 15.49
C GLY A 575 -1.05 -12.66 16.45
N LEU A 576 -0.29 -11.93 17.26
CA LEU A 576 -0.73 -10.89 18.18
C LEU A 576 -0.13 -9.56 17.72
N GLU A 577 -0.97 -8.55 17.60
CA GLU A 577 -0.61 -7.18 17.25
C GLU A 577 -0.95 -6.25 18.41
N LEU A 578 -0.01 -5.45 18.87
CA LEU A 578 -0.18 -4.46 19.92
C LEU A 578 0.25 -3.10 19.43
N ILE A 579 -0.53 -2.06 19.73
CA ILE A 579 -0.12 -0.69 19.50
C ILE A 579 -0.60 0.20 20.65
N ALA A 580 0.32 1.03 21.15
CA ALA A 580 0.05 2.08 22.10
C ALA A 580 0.42 3.43 21.47
N LYS A 581 -0.54 4.36 21.38
CA LYS A 581 -0.36 5.70 20.79
C LYS A 581 -0.55 6.80 21.83
N LYS A 582 0.29 7.82 21.75
CA LYS A 582 0.08 9.11 22.43
C LYS A 582 -0.18 10.18 21.35
N LYS A 583 -1.40 10.74 21.35
CA LYS A 583 -1.93 11.53 20.23
C LYS A 583 -1.67 13.03 20.35
N SER A 584 -1.49 13.55 21.55
CA SER A 584 -1.38 15.00 21.78
C SER A 584 -0.34 15.38 22.82
N GLY A 585 0.01 16.67 22.90
CA GLY A 585 1.04 17.25 23.75
C GLY A 585 2.39 17.39 23.06
N LYS A 586 3.39 17.91 23.76
CA LYS A 586 4.76 18.12 23.21
C LYS A 586 5.42 16.85 22.72
N LEU A 587 5.18 15.73 23.40
CA LEU A 587 5.65 14.41 22.98
C LEU A 587 4.46 13.62 22.43
N THR A 588 4.57 13.17 21.18
CA THR A 588 3.58 12.31 20.50
C THR A 588 4.30 11.13 19.86
N GLY A 589 3.58 10.07 19.52
CA GLY A 589 4.15 8.89 18.88
C GLY A 589 3.42 7.61 19.21
N TRP A 590 4.07 6.47 18.89
CA TRP A 590 3.50 5.15 19.16
C TRP A 590 4.59 4.10 19.38
N ILE A 591 4.20 3.03 20.04
CA ILE A 591 4.95 1.79 20.12
C ILE A 591 4.07 0.72 19.49
N SER A 592 4.59 0.01 18.50
CA SER A 592 3.93 -1.11 17.87
C SER A 592 4.75 -2.39 18.05
N TYR A 593 4.06 -3.49 18.31
CA TYR A 593 4.70 -4.80 18.47
C TYR A 593 3.85 -5.88 17.80
N THR A 594 4.52 -6.77 17.07
CA THR A 594 3.90 -7.93 16.43
C THR A 594 4.65 -9.19 16.83
N LEU A 595 3.91 -10.15 17.34
CA LEU A 595 4.35 -11.54 17.51
C LEU A 595 3.58 -12.39 16.51
N SER A 596 4.27 -13.06 15.57
CA SER A 596 3.55 -13.85 14.56
C SER A 596 4.37 -14.99 13.99
N LYS A 597 3.66 -15.94 13.38
CA LYS A 597 4.20 -17.08 12.64
C LYS A 597 3.50 -17.20 11.29
N THR A 598 4.28 -17.49 10.25
CA THR A 598 3.77 -17.73 8.89
C THR A 598 4.42 -18.98 8.33
N GLU A 599 3.61 -19.95 7.91
CA GLU A 599 4.08 -21.25 7.44
C GLU A 599 3.37 -21.64 6.14
N ARG A 600 4.05 -22.46 5.35
CA ARG A 600 3.54 -23.09 4.14
C ARG A 600 3.70 -24.60 4.22
N LYS A 601 2.83 -25.32 3.51
CA LYS A 601 2.90 -26.76 3.27
C LYS A 601 2.58 -26.98 1.80
N ILE A 602 3.64 -27.12 0.99
CA ILE A 602 3.55 -27.29 -0.47
C ILE A 602 3.93 -28.70 -0.81
N ASN A 603 3.14 -29.37 -1.64
CA ASN A 603 3.42 -30.73 -2.06
C ASN A 603 4.73 -30.78 -2.87
N GLY A 604 5.62 -31.70 -2.53
CA GLY A 604 6.94 -31.81 -3.17
C GLY A 604 8.05 -30.97 -2.55
N ILE A 605 7.76 -30.22 -1.46
CA ILE A 605 8.76 -29.45 -0.72
C ILE A 605 8.84 -29.95 0.72
N ASN A 606 10.08 -30.11 1.25
CA ASN A 606 10.38 -30.51 2.63
C ASN A 606 9.53 -31.72 3.09
N ASP A 607 9.51 -32.78 2.29
CA ASP A 607 8.76 -34.03 2.56
C ASP A 607 7.26 -33.83 2.85
N ASN A 608 6.69 -32.77 2.27
CA ASN A 608 5.30 -32.34 2.49
C ASN A 608 5.00 -31.93 3.94
N GLU A 609 5.98 -31.46 4.69
CA GLU A 609 5.80 -30.92 6.03
C GLU A 609 5.64 -29.41 6.03
N TRP A 610 5.18 -28.85 7.18
CA TRP A 610 5.07 -27.41 7.37
C TRP A 610 6.48 -26.79 7.49
N TYR A 611 6.73 -25.70 6.74
CA TYR A 611 7.97 -24.94 6.79
C TYR A 611 7.68 -23.43 6.84
N ASN A 612 8.66 -22.65 7.33
CA ASN A 612 8.49 -21.21 7.43
C ASN A 612 8.33 -20.57 6.04
N ALA A 613 7.36 -19.68 5.91
CA ALA A 613 7.30 -18.83 4.73
C ALA A 613 8.49 -17.85 4.72
N ARG A 614 8.96 -17.47 3.54
CA ARG A 614 10.13 -16.60 3.37
C ARG A 614 10.00 -15.26 4.15
N GLN A 615 8.80 -14.67 4.18
CA GLN A 615 8.48 -13.43 4.89
C GLN A 615 8.23 -13.63 6.40
N ASP A 616 8.39 -14.84 6.93
CA ASP A 616 8.18 -15.10 8.35
C ASP A 616 9.25 -14.40 9.19
N LYS A 617 8.79 -13.54 10.11
CA LYS A 617 9.56 -12.89 11.17
C LYS A 617 8.76 -13.06 12.46
N THR A 618 9.38 -13.57 13.52
CA THR A 618 8.65 -13.88 14.77
C THR A 618 8.30 -12.62 15.54
N HIS A 619 9.28 -11.74 15.73
CA HIS A 619 9.14 -10.49 16.48
C HIS A 619 9.38 -9.30 15.56
N ASP A 620 8.53 -8.28 15.70
CA ASP A 620 8.68 -7.00 15.03
C ASP A 620 8.24 -5.89 15.98
N LEU A 621 9.14 -4.93 16.25
CA LEU A 621 8.94 -3.81 17.17
C LEU A 621 9.30 -2.50 16.48
N SER A 622 8.41 -1.52 16.55
CA SER A 622 8.69 -0.15 16.14
C SER A 622 8.36 0.83 17.28
N VAL A 623 9.26 1.75 17.54
CA VAL A 623 9.05 2.86 18.48
C VAL A 623 9.24 4.15 17.72
N VAL A 624 8.19 4.98 17.69
CA VAL A 624 8.17 6.27 17.01
C VAL A 624 7.87 7.35 18.02
N ALA A 625 8.70 8.38 18.06
CA ALA A 625 8.51 9.51 18.96
C ALA A 625 8.80 10.82 18.24
N THR A 626 7.95 11.82 18.42
CA THR A 626 8.15 13.20 17.96
C THR A 626 8.00 14.13 19.15
N TYR A 627 9.00 14.98 19.38
CA TYR A 627 9.04 15.95 20.46
C TYR A 627 9.11 17.38 19.90
N GLU A 628 8.08 18.17 20.17
CA GLU A 628 8.03 19.59 19.83
C GLU A 628 8.66 20.42 20.97
N LEU A 629 9.92 20.79 20.80
CA LEU A 629 10.64 21.58 21.79
C LEU A 629 10.01 22.98 21.93
N ASN A 630 9.77 23.60 20.78
CA ASN A 630 9.17 24.93 20.68
C ASN A 630 8.56 25.12 19.26
N PRO A 631 7.88 26.24 18.95
CA PRO A 631 7.25 26.46 17.63
C PRO A 631 8.22 26.43 16.42
N LYS A 632 9.54 26.46 16.65
CA LYS A 632 10.55 26.45 15.58
C LYS A 632 11.24 25.11 15.42
N TRP A 633 11.34 24.31 16.49
CA TRP A 633 12.12 23.08 16.50
C TRP A 633 11.29 21.88 16.92
N SER A 634 11.32 20.85 16.09
CA SER A 634 10.82 19.52 16.43
C SER A 634 11.90 18.47 16.21
N PHE A 635 11.92 17.46 17.09
CA PHE A 635 12.82 16.31 17.03
C PHE A 635 12.01 15.04 16.87
N SER A 636 12.48 14.13 16.04
CA SER A 636 11.82 12.84 15.89
C SER A 636 12.83 11.71 15.93
N GLY A 637 12.42 10.61 16.54
CA GLY A 637 13.20 9.38 16.66
C GLY A 637 12.36 8.17 16.26
N LEU A 638 13.03 7.25 15.61
CA LEU A 638 12.49 5.97 15.18
C LEU A 638 13.45 4.86 15.58
N PHE A 639 12.96 3.85 16.30
CA PHE A 639 13.70 2.63 16.58
C PHE A 639 12.95 1.43 16.02
N LEU A 640 13.65 0.56 15.30
CA LEU A 640 13.15 -0.67 14.71
C LEU A 640 13.93 -1.86 15.22
N TYR A 641 13.23 -2.94 15.50
CA TYR A 641 13.80 -4.26 15.74
C TYR A 641 12.93 -5.33 15.09
N SER A 642 13.54 -6.26 14.36
CA SER A 642 12.87 -7.47 13.91
C SER A 642 13.80 -8.68 13.95
N THR A 643 13.23 -9.86 14.24
CA THR A 643 13.94 -11.12 14.01
C THR A 643 14.17 -11.31 12.51
N GLY A 644 15.23 -12.04 12.16
CA GLY A 644 15.54 -12.34 10.76
C GLY A 644 14.41 -13.13 10.07
N ASN A 645 14.20 -12.87 8.80
CA ASN A 645 13.31 -13.66 7.96
C ASN A 645 13.89 -15.06 7.68
N ALA A 646 13.02 -15.99 7.29
CA ALA A 646 13.41 -17.35 6.95
C ALA A 646 14.14 -17.40 5.61
N VAL A 647 15.21 -18.19 5.55
CA VAL A 647 16.07 -18.38 4.37
C VAL A 647 16.54 -19.83 4.27
N THR A 648 17.13 -20.19 3.13
CA THR A 648 17.77 -21.48 2.91
C THR A 648 19.26 -21.25 2.74
N PHE A 649 20.09 -21.84 3.62
CA PHE A 649 21.53 -21.75 3.52
C PHE A 649 22.14 -23.11 3.10
N PRO A 650 23.32 -23.11 2.46
CA PRO A 650 24.04 -24.33 2.20
C PRO A 650 24.53 -24.95 3.52
N THR A 651 24.40 -26.25 3.63
CA THR A 651 24.87 -27.09 4.77
C THR A 651 26.17 -27.80 4.47
N GLY A 652 26.54 -27.90 3.20
CA GLY A 652 27.78 -28.53 2.74
C GLY A 652 28.07 -28.20 1.30
N LYS A 653 29.25 -28.63 0.83
CA LYS A 653 29.61 -28.57 -0.58
C LYS A 653 30.40 -29.84 -0.96
N TYR A 654 30.36 -30.21 -2.23
CA TYR A 654 31.17 -31.24 -2.83
C TYR A 654 31.58 -30.83 -4.25
N GLU A 655 32.63 -31.40 -4.77
CA GLU A 655 33.06 -31.15 -6.13
C GLU A 655 32.55 -32.25 -7.06
N LEU A 656 32.01 -31.85 -8.21
CA LEU A 656 31.56 -32.74 -9.26
C LEU A 656 32.04 -32.17 -10.61
N ASN A 657 32.90 -32.91 -11.32
CA ASN A 657 33.48 -32.50 -12.59
C ASN A 657 34.12 -31.11 -12.54
N ASP A 658 34.98 -30.87 -11.55
CA ASP A 658 35.65 -29.59 -11.28
C ASP A 658 34.70 -28.40 -11.00
N GLN A 659 33.43 -28.66 -10.69
CA GLN A 659 32.46 -27.66 -10.27
C GLN A 659 32.06 -27.87 -8.82
N THR A 660 32.07 -26.78 -8.04
CA THR A 660 31.55 -26.77 -6.67
C THR A 660 30.03 -26.82 -6.68
N VAL A 661 29.46 -27.85 -6.06
CA VAL A 661 28.03 -28.03 -5.87
C VAL A 661 27.71 -27.84 -4.39
N PHE A 662 26.82 -26.91 -4.08
CA PHE A 662 26.33 -26.69 -2.72
C PHE A 662 25.15 -27.62 -2.41
N GLN A 663 25.22 -28.26 -1.22
CA GLN A 663 24.09 -28.96 -0.62
C GLN A 663 23.35 -27.98 0.31
N TYR A 664 22.07 -27.82 0.09
CA TYR A 664 21.25 -26.89 0.86
C TYR A 664 20.48 -27.59 1.96
N SER A 665 20.16 -26.82 3.04
CA SER A 665 19.20 -27.20 4.07
C SER A 665 17.79 -27.36 3.48
N ASN A 666 16.85 -27.84 4.31
CA ASN A 666 15.43 -27.77 3.97
C ASN A 666 15.04 -26.33 3.68
N ARG A 667 14.08 -26.14 2.76
CA ARG A 667 13.65 -24.80 2.34
C ARG A 667 13.22 -23.96 3.54
N ASN A 668 13.80 -22.75 3.66
CA ASN A 668 13.54 -21.77 4.70
C ASN A 668 13.74 -22.30 6.13
N ALA A 669 14.67 -23.25 6.32
CA ALA A 669 15.00 -23.81 7.64
C ALA A 669 15.84 -22.85 8.48
N ASP A 670 16.60 -21.99 7.85
CA ASP A 670 17.51 -21.05 8.49
C ASP A 670 16.89 -19.66 8.65
N ARG A 671 17.60 -18.77 9.35
CA ARG A 671 17.20 -17.39 9.58
C ARG A 671 18.30 -16.40 9.26
N MET A 672 17.94 -15.27 8.65
CA MET A 672 18.83 -14.12 8.58
C MET A 672 19.12 -13.58 9.99
N PRO A 673 20.23 -12.88 10.21
CA PRO A 673 20.48 -12.15 11.45
C PRO A 673 19.36 -11.18 11.79
N ALA A 674 19.17 -10.93 13.10
CA ALA A 674 18.20 -9.95 13.56
C ALA A 674 18.57 -8.55 13.05
N TYR A 675 17.55 -7.81 12.63
CA TYR A 675 17.64 -6.44 12.13
C TYR A 675 17.26 -5.44 13.21
N HIS A 676 18.09 -4.40 13.42
CA HIS A 676 17.67 -3.25 14.20
C HIS A 676 18.43 -1.99 13.80
N ARG A 677 17.76 -0.84 13.93
CA ARG A 677 18.36 0.46 13.72
C ARG A 677 17.62 1.54 14.48
N MET A 678 18.29 2.67 14.63
CA MET A 678 17.70 3.91 15.17
C MET A 678 17.95 5.05 14.19
N ASP A 679 16.89 5.79 13.87
CA ASP A 679 16.94 6.98 13.02
C ASP A 679 16.54 8.20 13.82
N LEU A 680 17.22 9.33 13.64
CA LEU A 680 16.94 10.59 14.29
C LEU A 680 16.76 11.70 13.27
N SER A 681 15.88 12.64 13.56
CA SER A 681 15.74 13.86 12.76
C SER A 681 15.42 15.09 13.60
N ALA A 682 15.79 16.24 13.08
CA ALA A 682 15.47 17.57 13.62
C ALA A 682 14.90 18.43 12.48
N THR A 683 13.78 19.08 12.72
CA THR A 683 13.18 20.01 11.76
C THR A 683 13.17 21.41 12.36
N TYR A 684 13.71 22.37 11.59
CA TYR A 684 13.69 23.80 11.90
C TYR A 684 12.72 24.53 10.98
N GLU A 685 11.66 25.09 11.54
CA GLU A 685 10.64 25.87 10.83
C GLU A 685 10.56 27.26 11.44
N PRO A 686 11.15 28.30 10.79
CA PRO A 686 11.07 29.66 11.29
C PRO A 686 9.63 30.15 11.36
N VAL A 687 9.24 30.78 12.45
CA VAL A 687 7.93 31.43 12.55
C VAL A 687 7.91 32.61 11.58
N SER A 688 7.04 32.57 10.59
CA SER A 688 6.91 33.60 9.56
C SER A 688 5.47 33.86 9.21
N ASN A 689 5.07 35.13 9.19
CA ASN A 689 3.78 35.58 8.68
C ASN A 689 3.82 35.87 7.18
N LYS A 690 4.96 35.65 6.52
CA LYS A 690 5.13 35.83 5.08
C LYS A 690 4.42 34.71 4.33
N ARG A 691 3.99 34.98 3.11
CA ARG A 691 3.42 33.98 2.21
C ARG A 691 4.44 32.87 1.91
N PHE A 692 5.71 33.23 1.70
CA PHE A 692 6.79 32.27 1.57
C PHE A 692 7.21 31.74 2.94
N LYS A 693 7.17 30.40 3.12
CA LYS A 693 7.60 29.68 4.32
C LYS A 693 8.63 28.65 3.90
N GLY A 694 9.74 28.60 4.60
CA GLY A 694 10.79 27.61 4.39
C GLY A 694 11.06 26.84 5.67
N SER A 695 11.48 25.58 5.55
CA SER A 695 11.93 24.76 6.68
C SER A 695 13.13 23.91 6.29
N TRP A 696 13.97 23.62 7.27
CA TRP A 696 15.12 22.73 7.14
C TRP A 696 14.87 21.45 7.93
N SER A 697 15.11 20.31 7.30
CA SER A 697 15.06 18.99 7.95
C SER A 697 16.46 18.38 7.89
N PHE A 698 16.98 17.98 9.04
CA PHE A 698 18.25 17.30 9.22
C PHE A 698 17.94 15.89 9.74
N GLY A 699 18.61 14.88 9.23
CA GLY A 699 18.38 13.51 9.68
C GLY A 699 19.64 12.66 9.62
N ILE A 700 19.65 11.62 10.41
CA ILE A 700 20.63 10.54 10.35
C ILE A 700 19.87 9.22 10.39
N TYR A 701 20.00 8.45 9.34
CA TYR A 701 19.53 7.08 9.25
C TYR A 701 20.58 6.16 9.87
N ASN A 702 20.13 5.19 10.69
CA ASN A 702 20.97 4.20 11.37
C ASN A 702 22.10 4.85 12.20
N VAL A 703 21.73 5.69 13.14
CA VAL A 703 22.64 6.63 13.89
C VAL A 703 23.82 5.93 14.58
N TYR A 704 23.70 4.68 14.99
CA TYR A 704 24.77 3.89 15.59
C TYR A 704 25.54 3.00 14.59
N GLY A 705 25.25 3.11 13.28
CA GLY A 705 26.04 2.52 12.19
C GLY A 705 26.09 1.00 12.14
N ARG A 706 25.01 0.30 12.61
CA ARG A 706 24.97 -1.16 12.53
C ARG A 706 24.96 -1.63 11.07
N GLU A 707 25.82 -2.57 10.75
CA GLU A 707 25.83 -3.26 9.48
C GLU A 707 24.76 -4.36 9.47
N ASN A 708 23.53 -4.00 9.12
CA ASN A 708 22.44 -4.96 8.98
C ASN A 708 22.62 -5.80 7.74
N ALA A 709 22.41 -7.11 7.84
CA ALA A 709 22.56 -8.02 6.72
C ALA A 709 21.52 -7.74 5.63
N TYR A 710 21.96 -7.40 4.43
CA TYR A 710 21.15 -7.32 3.22
C TYR A 710 21.12 -8.67 2.52
N VAL A 711 22.30 -9.23 2.27
CA VAL A 711 22.48 -10.58 1.70
C VAL A 711 23.65 -11.27 2.38
N ILE A 712 23.57 -12.59 2.49
CA ILE A 712 24.67 -13.45 2.90
C ILE A 712 24.99 -14.38 1.74
N ASN A 713 26.20 -14.25 1.21
CA ASN A 713 26.74 -15.10 0.16
C ASN A 713 27.72 -16.11 0.75
N PHE A 714 27.85 -17.25 0.11
CA PHE A 714 28.80 -18.29 0.48
C PHE A 714 29.80 -18.44 -0.65
N GLU A 715 31.08 -18.33 -0.33
CA GLU A 715 32.17 -18.39 -1.27
C GLU A 715 33.34 -19.22 -0.73
N ASP A 716 34.22 -19.66 -1.61
CA ASP A 716 35.44 -20.36 -1.19
C ASP A 716 36.31 -19.42 -0.36
N ASN A 717 36.86 -19.97 0.73
CA ASN A 717 37.77 -19.23 1.59
C ASN A 717 39.17 -19.19 0.97
N PRO A 718 39.66 -18.04 0.49
CA PRO A 718 40.98 -17.94 -0.12
C PRO A 718 42.13 -18.23 0.87
N ASP A 719 41.90 -17.97 2.18
CA ASP A 719 42.87 -18.15 3.24
C ASP A 719 42.95 -19.62 3.72
N ARG A 720 41.91 -20.43 3.40
CA ARG A 720 41.81 -21.84 3.81
C ARG A 720 41.19 -22.67 2.66
N PRO A 721 41.96 -23.10 1.68
CA PRO A 721 41.46 -23.90 0.56
C PRO A 721 40.64 -25.10 1.02
N GLY A 722 39.55 -25.39 0.31
CA GLY A 722 38.62 -26.47 0.65
C GLY A 722 37.57 -26.08 1.73
N THR A 723 37.63 -24.89 2.32
CA THR A 723 36.61 -24.40 3.25
C THR A 723 35.78 -23.29 2.59
N THR A 724 34.55 -23.07 3.14
CA THR A 724 33.62 -22.01 2.69
C THR A 724 33.55 -20.94 3.77
N ARG A 725 33.47 -19.67 3.37
CA ARG A 725 33.15 -18.55 4.26
C ARG A 725 31.81 -17.92 3.90
N ALA A 726 31.10 -17.46 4.91
CA ALA A 726 29.89 -16.66 4.75
C ALA A 726 30.26 -15.19 4.74
N MET A 727 29.89 -14.49 3.67
CA MET A 727 30.12 -13.04 3.49
C MET A 727 28.81 -12.28 3.63
N GLN A 728 28.74 -11.40 4.63
CA GLN A 728 27.61 -10.51 4.83
C GLN A 728 27.82 -9.21 4.09
N THR A 729 26.87 -8.83 3.23
CA THR A 729 26.80 -7.50 2.62
C THR A 729 25.77 -6.68 3.38
N ALA A 730 26.13 -5.45 3.77
CA ALA A 730 25.25 -4.45 4.33
C ALA A 730 25.18 -3.26 3.37
N LEU A 731 23.99 -2.67 3.18
CA LEU A 731 23.81 -1.55 2.27
C LEU A 731 24.27 -0.22 2.88
N PHE A 732 23.91 0.00 4.15
CA PHE A 732 24.18 1.27 4.81
C PHE A 732 24.74 1.08 6.23
N LYS A 733 25.74 1.90 6.59
CA LYS A 733 26.15 2.11 7.99
C LYS A 733 25.30 3.22 8.59
N TRP A 734 25.65 4.45 8.32
CA TRP A 734 24.87 5.62 8.69
C TRP A 734 24.80 6.58 7.50
N VAL A 735 23.60 7.17 7.32
CA VAL A 735 23.36 8.07 6.18
C VAL A 735 22.80 9.38 6.70
N PRO A 736 23.60 10.46 6.66
CA PRO A 736 23.09 11.79 6.97
C PRO A 736 22.23 12.30 5.81
N ASN A 737 21.26 13.12 6.14
CA ASN A 737 20.45 13.82 5.13
C ASN A 737 20.14 15.24 5.57
N ILE A 738 19.95 16.11 4.58
CA ILE A 738 19.49 17.47 4.72
C ILE A 738 18.52 17.80 3.60
N THR A 739 17.40 18.40 3.95
CA THR A 739 16.39 18.82 2.97
C THR A 739 15.87 20.21 3.31
N TYR A 740 15.84 21.09 2.33
CA TYR A 740 15.15 22.36 2.41
C TYR A 740 13.77 22.24 1.78
N ASN A 741 12.72 22.50 2.56
CA ASN A 741 11.34 22.50 2.09
C ASN A 741 10.82 23.93 2.03
N PHE A 742 9.96 24.22 1.06
CA PHE A 742 9.36 25.54 0.90
C PHE A 742 7.88 25.43 0.50
N LYS A 743 7.15 26.47 0.88
CA LYS A 743 5.74 26.65 0.50
C LYS A 743 5.50 28.12 0.24
N PHE A 744 4.78 28.38 -0.87
CA PHE A 744 4.41 29.72 -1.30
C PHE A 744 2.91 29.83 -1.55
#